data_42e1b19b923324648b798c970b97d60a
#
_entry.id   42e1b19b923324648b798c970b97d60a
#
_cell.length_a   1.000
_cell.length_b   1.000
_cell.length_c   1.000
_cell.angle_alpha   90.00
_cell.angle_beta   90.00
_cell.angle_gamma   90.00
#
_symmetry.space_group_name_H-M   'P 1'
#
loop_
_entity.id
_entity.type
_entity.pdbx_description
1 polymer ?
#
loop_
_entity_poly.entity_id
_entity_poly.type
_entity_poly.pdbx_seq_one_letter_code
_entity_poly.pdbx_strand_id
1 'polypeptide(L)'
;RPTLVNIKACFAGTPLESTVEQDLNYFASKGIVGKIESAKEVLFVMTSAAIDTERMNQIIDETRKAITFEKLVADSTYDVAKQFMPTDYLKWRMRIINVSPANAKQEAEKVDKSENHIPTFFLFAKNEAEQGKIKDTVTAIFDKVGERCIVVDFSSLPFTDALFSKFIESKAKEKYFFTIPNQKSQLELAKKTSQEVLNEWTRKLITTSLYVYSAPNKSVQKTGGANLRKEFKEINGEFFGAGLEEITQNDKLFAETGFKETVAQMAMGKIDVPNNYSYVRNISTKLQMDGVWNTAKYWEVKPSHPVSKMKIAINEIIEQSFEKSTMVSVADIWKELRKPPFGLLPNTGSVFLLGFLLGEYADSTYYKRDTNNNTVSLNYVDLSELIFGVIKNLPKAQGQFIVRQTSEQMKFCQITGEIFKIAKEKRNSVDDIAKNINIYLTNNKYPMWAIRYFIEEELYDHEYCEAMVQLTSLLCEFIKPESKIDRERSKVVEEIYRLYQQHNAIDEVFRDILSAENMRTGMNYYIAQYKPELIQIASNLKVDAKEYLELLNSKLSNDSSYLWELGDTNRQIDNLYIDLKLIYDINRVLTTKQKTYVEARKALIEKLNIVKVPYALLKELRPELITIVDQFSLIKDNAQFNKAETASTIANLADDFVEFFNNQYEVFCKALDRALHTTISADEYEYLFNKVPSGT
;
A
#
# COMPACT_ATOMS: atom_id res chain seq x y z
N ARG A 1 -1.18 34.67 -54.90
CA ARG A 1 -0.07 33.97 -54.25
C ARG A 1 1.24 34.41 -54.88
N PRO A 2 2.30 34.71 -54.16
CA PRO A 2 3.57 35.19 -54.69
C PRO A 2 4.42 34.04 -55.26
N THR A 3 3.92 33.37 -56.28
CA THR A 3 4.67 32.39 -57.06
C THR A 3 5.54 33.08 -58.12
N LEU A 4 6.59 32.41 -58.59
CA LEU A 4 7.44 32.98 -59.65
C LEU A 4 6.61 33.40 -60.83
N VAL A 5 5.63 32.59 -61.27
CA VAL A 5 4.75 32.88 -62.42
C VAL A 5 3.93 34.15 -62.13
N ASN A 6 3.32 34.28 -61.02
CA ASN A 6 2.51 35.44 -60.68
C ASN A 6 3.34 36.71 -60.50
N ILE A 7 4.56 36.58 -59.91
CA ILE A 7 5.48 37.73 -59.84
C ILE A 7 5.98 38.12 -61.14
N LYS A 8 6.39 37.21 -62.03
CA LYS A 8 6.74 37.56 -63.46
C LYS A 8 5.58 38.24 -64.17
N ALA A 9 4.35 37.76 -64.00
CA ALA A 9 3.17 38.39 -64.59
C ALA A 9 2.96 39.85 -64.10
N CYS A 10 3.34 40.21 -62.88
CA CYS A 10 3.27 41.59 -62.42
C CYS A 10 4.27 42.51 -63.11
N PHE A 11 5.34 41.99 -63.69
CA PHE A 11 6.36 42.75 -64.38
C PHE A 11 6.25 42.59 -65.88
N ALA A 12 5.20 41.93 -66.41
CA ALA A 12 4.99 41.74 -67.86
C ALA A 12 4.98 43.06 -68.64
N GLY A 13 5.74 43.09 -69.72
CA GLY A 13 5.92 44.29 -70.54
C GLY A 13 6.89 45.34 -69.99
N THR A 14 7.55 45.08 -68.87
CA THR A 14 8.60 45.96 -68.29
C THR A 14 10.01 45.39 -68.53
N PRO A 15 11.06 46.24 -68.55
CA PRO A 15 12.45 45.76 -68.64
C PRO A 15 12.88 44.74 -67.63
N LEU A 16 12.18 44.67 -66.49
CA LEU A 16 12.48 43.77 -65.37
C LEU A 16 11.93 42.35 -65.55
N GLU A 17 11.00 42.14 -66.49
CA GLU A 17 10.38 40.80 -66.70
C GLU A 17 11.41 39.71 -66.97
N SER A 18 12.49 40.03 -67.69
CA SER A 18 13.54 39.05 -68.01
C SER A 18 14.48 38.76 -66.86
N THR A 19 14.56 39.62 -65.83
CA THR A 19 15.51 39.50 -64.70
C THR A 19 14.81 39.08 -63.40
N VAL A 20 13.47 39.10 -63.29
CA VAL A 20 12.69 38.81 -62.13
C VAL A 20 13.15 37.52 -61.39
N GLU A 21 13.38 36.45 -62.11
CA GLU A 21 13.80 35.18 -61.55
C GLU A 21 15.20 35.24 -60.93
N GLN A 22 16.11 35.89 -61.69
CA GLN A 22 17.49 36.08 -61.24
C GLN A 22 17.55 37.02 -60.04
N ASP A 23 16.77 38.08 -59.99
CA ASP A 23 16.66 39.06 -58.97
C ASP A 23 16.05 38.42 -57.69
N LEU A 24 14.96 37.63 -57.83
CA LEU A 24 14.35 36.88 -56.73
C LEU A 24 15.33 35.88 -56.11
N ASN A 25 16.09 35.17 -56.93
CA ASN A 25 17.13 34.26 -56.45
C ASN A 25 18.27 35.01 -55.75
N TYR A 26 18.68 36.16 -56.27
CA TYR A 26 19.66 37.05 -55.65
C TYR A 26 19.13 37.54 -54.28
N PHE A 27 17.91 38.07 -54.21
CA PHE A 27 17.29 38.52 -52.96
C PHE A 27 17.09 37.37 -51.99
N ALA A 28 16.79 36.17 -52.45
CA ALA A 28 16.71 34.98 -51.61
C ALA A 28 18.09 34.60 -51.03
N SER A 29 19.15 34.70 -51.84
CA SER A 29 20.53 34.47 -51.38
C SER A 29 21.00 35.50 -50.33
N LYS A 30 20.44 36.72 -50.38
CA LYS A 30 20.70 37.79 -49.40
C LYS A 30 19.73 37.80 -48.23
N GLY A 31 18.82 36.82 -48.13
CA GLY A 31 17.84 36.76 -47.07
C GLY A 31 16.74 37.83 -47.09
N ILE A 32 16.64 38.62 -48.15
CA ILE A 32 15.62 39.67 -48.34
C ILE A 32 14.26 39.05 -48.70
N VAL A 33 14.29 37.96 -49.45
CA VAL A 33 13.13 37.18 -49.83
C VAL A 33 13.30 35.73 -49.36
N GLY A 34 12.32 35.19 -48.67
CA GLY A 34 12.27 33.78 -48.29
C GLY A 34 11.60 32.93 -49.38
N LYS A 35 12.10 31.72 -49.61
CA LYS A 35 11.45 30.70 -50.45
C LYS A 35 10.70 29.72 -49.60
N ILE A 36 9.40 29.50 -49.87
CA ILE A 36 8.57 28.46 -49.25
C ILE A 36 8.31 27.42 -50.35
N GLU A 37 8.96 26.27 -50.26
CA GLU A 37 8.74 25.15 -51.15
C GLU A 37 7.59 24.29 -50.63
N SER A 38 6.52 24.16 -51.41
CA SER A 38 5.47 23.19 -51.17
C SER A 38 5.48 22.14 -52.30
N ALA A 39 4.83 20.98 -52.11
CA ALA A 39 4.81 19.90 -53.11
C ALA A 39 4.32 20.33 -54.51
N LYS A 40 3.73 21.52 -54.67
CA LYS A 40 3.16 22.02 -55.92
C LYS A 40 3.72 23.36 -56.38
N GLU A 41 4.25 24.20 -55.51
CA GLU A 41 4.60 25.58 -55.82
C GLU A 41 5.74 26.09 -54.92
N VAL A 42 6.58 27.00 -55.47
CA VAL A 42 7.54 27.81 -54.71
C VAL A 42 6.95 29.20 -54.49
N LEU A 43 6.78 29.61 -53.25
CA LEU A 43 6.31 30.94 -52.89
C LEU A 43 7.50 31.81 -52.46
N PHE A 44 7.50 33.08 -52.86
CA PHE A 44 8.48 34.09 -52.47
C PHE A 44 7.86 35.06 -51.48
N VAL A 45 8.43 35.18 -50.30
CA VAL A 45 7.88 36.02 -49.22
C VAL A 45 8.94 37.02 -48.80
N MET A 46 8.55 38.31 -48.72
CA MET A 46 9.46 39.37 -48.22
C MET A 46 9.85 39.07 -46.77
N THR A 47 11.13 39.08 -46.48
CA THR A 47 11.65 39.02 -45.12
C THR A 47 11.76 40.44 -44.59
N SER A 48 11.09 40.76 -43.52
CA SER A 48 10.97 42.12 -43.00
C SER A 48 12.22 42.64 -42.23
N ALA A 49 13.30 41.83 -42.15
CA ALA A 49 14.59 42.24 -41.57
C ALA A 49 15.73 41.46 -42.24
N ALA A 50 16.83 42.14 -42.55
CA ALA A 50 18.09 41.50 -42.90
C ALA A 50 18.51 40.58 -41.73
N ILE A 51 18.79 39.30 -42.03
CA ILE A 51 19.28 38.39 -41.03
C ILE A 51 20.71 38.83 -40.65
N ASP A 52 20.96 39.14 -39.40
CA ASP A 52 22.30 39.30 -38.89
C ASP A 52 23.05 37.96 -38.98
N THR A 53 23.92 37.89 -39.99
CA THR A 53 24.64 36.65 -40.35
C THR A 53 25.56 36.19 -39.24
N GLU A 54 26.22 37.11 -38.55
CA GLU A 54 27.14 36.81 -37.47
C GLU A 54 26.41 36.22 -36.27
N ARG A 55 25.33 36.88 -35.84
CA ARG A 55 24.45 36.40 -34.78
C ARG A 55 23.78 35.09 -35.15
N MET A 56 23.35 34.92 -36.41
CA MET A 56 22.77 33.64 -36.86
C MET A 56 23.77 32.52 -36.80
N ASN A 57 25.03 32.71 -37.23
CA ASN A 57 26.06 31.69 -37.14
C ASN A 57 26.35 31.30 -35.68
N GLN A 58 26.39 32.26 -34.77
CA GLN A 58 26.51 31.98 -33.33
C GLN A 58 25.37 31.12 -32.84
N ILE A 59 24.11 31.45 -33.18
CA ILE A 59 22.94 30.66 -32.79
C ILE A 59 22.96 29.26 -33.42
N ILE A 60 23.45 29.11 -34.68
CA ILE A 60 23.63 27.80 -35.31
C ILE A 60 24.62 26.94 -34.49
N ASP A 61 25.77 27.51 -34.12
CA ASP A 61 26.78 26.79 -33.37
C ASP A 61 26.30 26.42 -31.94
N GLU A 62 25.60 27.33 -31.25
CA GLU A 62 24.96 27.08 -30.00
C GLU A 62 23.89 25.97 -30.13
N THR A 63 23.07 26.03 -31.14
CA THR A 63 22.00 25.03 -31.39
C THR A 63 22.60 23.68 -31.70
N ARG A 64 23.70 23.60 -32.51
CA ARG A 64 24.42 22.37 -32.80
C ARG A 64 25.05 21.75 -31.58
N LYS A 65 25.55 22.54 -30.62
CA LYS A 65 26.07 22.06 -29.35
C LYS A 65 24.96 21.58 -28.40
N ALA A 66 23.79 22.24 -28.45
CA ALA A 66 22.66 21.92 -27.58
C ALA A 66 21.88 20.69 -28.04
N ILE A 67 21.71 20.50 -29.35
CA ILE A 67 20.95 19.41 -29.97
C ILE A 67 21.94 18.43 -30.62
N THR A 68 22.14 17.27 -29.96
CA THR A 68 22.87 16.14 -30.55
C THR A 68 21.90 15.22 -31.29
N PHE A 69 22.41 14.34 -32.12
CA PHE A 69 21.59 13.35 -32.84
C PHE A 69 20.81 12.46 -31.84
N GLU A 70 21.46 12.02 -30.75
CA GLU A 70 20.89 11.19 -29.72
C GLU A 70 19.72 11.91 -29.00
N LYS A 71 19.87 13.20 -28.70
CA LYS A 71 18.79 14.03 -28.14
C LYS A 71 17.64 14.21 -29.11
N LEU A 72 17.95 14.37 -30.42
CA LEU A 72 16.93 14.54 -31.45
C LEU A 72 16.07 13.29 -31.59
N VAL A 73 16.66 12.10 -31.67
CA VAL A 73 15.90 10.84 -31.77
C VAL A 73 15.17 10.47 -30.51
N ALA A 74 15.67 10.86 -29.34
CA ALA A 74 15.03 10.65 -28.05
C ALA A 74 13.87 11.64 -27.77
N ASP A 75 13.77 12.75 -28.51
CA ASP A 75 12.72 13.76 -28.30
C ASP A 75 11.34 13.20 -28.70
N SER A 76 10.44 13.13 -27.73
CA SER A 76 9.08 12.60 -27.89
C SER A 76 8.22 13.35 -28.92
N THR A 77 8.58 14.59 -29.27
CA THR A 77 7.91 15.36 -30.34
C THR A 77 8.15 14.78 -31.71
N TYR A 78 9.19 13.98 -31.89
CA TYR A 78 9.59 13.37 -33.16
C TYR A 78 9.41 11.84 -33.16
N ASP A 79 8.53 11.36 -32.30
CA ASP A 79 8.29 9.93 -32.11
C ASP A 79 7.87 9.28 -33.46
N VAL A 80 8.77 8.46 -33.99
CA VAL A 80 8.57 7.72 -35.24
C VAL A 80 7.35 6.80 -35.14
N ALA A 81 7.11 6.20 -34.02
CA ALA A 81 5.98 5.30 -33.82
C ALA A 81 4.63 5.97 -34.04
N LYS A 82 4.47 7.23 -33.66
CA LYS A 82 3.23 7.98 -33.87
C LYS A 82 2.90 8.20 -35.34
N GLN A 83 3.87 8.06 -36.22
CA GLN A 83 3.68 8.24 -37.64
C GLN A 83 2.95 7.07 -38.31
N PHE A 84 3.20 5.85 -37.85
CA PHE A 84 2.66 4.65 -38.52
C PHE A 84 1.82 3.74 -37.61
N MET A 85 1.91 3.90 -36.29
CA MET A 85 1.08 3.18 -35.31
C MET A 85 0.73 4.06 -34.10
N PRO A 86 -0.12 5.09 -34.30
CA PRO A 86 -0.36 6.11 -33.26
C PRO A 86 -0.93 5.57 -31.96
N THR A 87 -1.61 4.42 -31.99
CA THR A 87 -2.24 3.78 -30.81
C THR A 87 -1.93 2.29 -30.68
N ASP A 88 -1.48 1.63 -31.74
CA ASP A 88 -1.27 0.18 -31.76
C ASP A 88 -0.19 -0.30 -30.78
N TYR A 89 0.82 0.53 -30.52
CA TYR A 89 1.88 0.21 -29.56
C TYR A 89 1.35 -0.06 -28.15
N LEU A 90 0.27 0.60 -27.74
CA LEU A 90 -0.39 0.35 -26.46
C LEU A 90 -1.03 -1.05 -26.42
N LYS A 91 -1.64 -1.49 -27.52
CA LYS A 91 -2.26 -2.82 -27.64
C LYS A 91 -1.25 -3.94 -27.45
N TRP A 92 -0.05 -3.75 -27.98
CA TRP A 92 1.04 -4.74 -27.92
C TRP A 92 2.03 -4.47 -26.77
N ARG A 93 1.66 -3.65 -25.79
CA ARG A 93 2.47 -3.36 -24.59
C ARG A 93 3.88 -2.84 -24.91
N MET A 94 4.04 -2.22 -26.05
CA MET A 94 5.35 -1.72 -26.48
C MET A 94 5.71 -0.43 -25.77
N ARG A 95 6.86 -0.42 -25.11
CA ARG A 95 7.50 0.80 -24.61
C ARG A 95 8.60 1.20 -25.58
N ILE A 96 8.30 2.18 -26.40
CA ILE A 96 9.20 2.61 -27.46
C ILE A 96 10.31 3.47 -26.88
N ILE A 97 11.55 3.11 -27.21
CA ILE A 97 12.78 3.79 -26.77
C ILE A 97 13.60 4.07 -28.03
N ASN A 98 13.68 5.33 -28.42
CA ASN A 98 14.46 5.75 -29.57
C ASN A 98 15.94 5.91 -29.18
N VAL A 99 16.84 5.24 -29.88
CA VAL A 99 18.28 5.20 -29.55
C VAL A 99 19.15 5.25 -30.78
N SER A 100 20.40 5.60 -30.57
CA SER A 100 21.52 5.40 -31.53
C SER A 100 22.54 4.42 -30.94
N PRO A 101 23.51 3.90 -31.70
CA PRO A 101 24.58 3.07 -31.18
C PRO A 101 25.38 3.73 -30.03
N ALA A 102 25.40 5.07 -29.99
CA ALA A 102 26.13 5.81 -28.98
C ALA A 102 25.49 5.75 -27.58
N ASN A 103 24.15 5.71 -27.46
CA ASN A 103 23.43 5.74 -26.19
C ASN A 103 22.60 4.47 -25.88
N ALA A 104 22.48 3.54 -26.82
CA ALA A 104 21.63 2.36 -26.71
C ALA A 104 21.89 1.53 -25.44
N LYS A 105 23.15 1.31 -25.10
CA LYS A 105 23.53 0.56 -23.88
C LYS A 105 23.08 1.27 -22.62
N GLN A 106 23.25 2.58 -22.54
CA GLN A 106 22.84 3.38 -21.38
C GLN A 106 21.31 3.38 -21.21
N GLU A 107 20.56 3.50 -22.32
CA GLU A 107 19.11 3.45 -22.28
C GLU A 107 18.60 2.04 -21.94
N ALA A 108 19.27 0.99 -22.39
CA ALA A 108 18.97 -0.40 -22.02
C ALA A 108 19.16 -0.67 -20.52
N GLU A 109 20.14 -0.04 -19.88
CA GLU A 109 20.38 -0.14 -18.42
C GLU A 109 19.27 0.53 -17.59
N LYS A 110 18.55 1.51 -18.14
CA LYS A 110 17.44 2.20 -17.47
C LYS A 110 16.12 1.45 -17.53
N VAL A 111 16.03 0.36 -18.28
CA VAL A 111 14.80 -0.40 -18.45
C VAL A 111 14.43 -1.10 -17.15
N ASP A 112 13.25 -0.81 -16.65
CA ASP A 112 12.68 -1.52 -15.49
C ASP A 112 12.15 -2.89 -15.95
N LYS A 113 12.85 -3.96 -15.56
CA LYS A 113 12.49 -5.34 -15.88
C LYS A 113 11.24 -5.84 -15.16
N SER A 114 10.78 -5.13 -14.13
CA SER A 114 9.55 -5.45 -13.39
C SER A 114 8.28 -4.98 -14.11
N GLU A 115 8.41 -4.06 -15.06
CA GLU A 115 7.30 -3.61 -15.89
C GLU A 115 6.88 -4.71 -16.88
N ASN A 116 5.57 -4.78 -17.18
CA ASN A 116 5.03 -5.75 -18.13
C ASN A 116 5.05 -5.27 -19.57
N HIS A 117 5.57 -4.09 -19.83
CA HIS A 117 5.79 -3.61 -21.18
C HIS A 117 6.92 -4.40 -21.88
N ILE A 118 6.83 -4.46 -23.19
CA ILE A 118 7.91 -4.98 -24.05
C ILE A 118 8.79 -3.80 -24.42
N PRO A 119 10.01 -3.69 -23.88
CA PRO A 119 10.95 -2.66 -24.31
C PRO A 119 11.22 -2.80 -25.80
N THR A 120 10.92 -1.74 -26.57
CA THR A 120 11.04 -1.75 -28.02
C THR A 120 11.97 -0.64 -28.45
N PHE A 121 13.19 -1.01 -28.79
CA PHE A 121 14.23 -0.08 -29.19
C PHE A 121 14.13 0.22 -30.68
N PHE A 122 13.93 1.50 -31.02
CA PHE A 122 14.07 1.99 -32.37
C PHE A 122 15.47 2.53 -32.55
N LEU A 123 16.31 1.77 -33.28
CA LEU A 123 17.74 2.00 -33.43
C LEU A 123 18.02 2.76 -34.73
N PHE A 124 18.49 3.98 -34.59
CA PHE A 124 18.81 4.89 -35.69
C PHE A 124 20.31 5.07 -35.84
N ALA A 125 20.79 5.30 -37.03
CA ALA A 125 22.19 5.64 -37.32
C ALA A 125 22.31 7.02 -37.97
N LYS A 126 23.32 7.78 -37.67
CA LYS A 126 23.62 9.06 -38.29
C LYS A 126 24.54 8.96 -39.51
N ASN A 127 25.31 7.85 -39.61
CA ASN A 127 26.27 7.64 -40.70
C ASN A 127 26.60 6.15 -40.86
N GLU A 128 27.39 5.82 -41.88
CA GLU A 128 27.83 4.46 -42.20
C GLU A 128 28.68 3.82 -41.07
N ALA A 129 29.45 4.62 -40.33
CA ALA A 129 30.26 4.12 -39.22
C ALA A 129 29.36 3.62 -38.07
N GLU A 130 28.22 4.23 -37.81
CA GLU A 130 27.22 3.74 -36.88
C GLU A 130 26.44 2.54 -37.39
N GLN A 131 26.16 2.49 -38.70
CA GLN A 131 25.58 1.30 -39.34
C GLN A 131 26.43 0.05 -39.09
N GLY A 132 27.75 0.18 -39.20
CA GLY A 132 28.66 -0.93 -38.92
C GLY A 132 28.60 -1.50 -37.47
N LYS A 133 28.09 -0.70 -36.53
CA LYS A 133 27.98 -1.09 -35.11
C LYS A 133 26.62 -1.68 -34.72
N ILE A 134 25.66 -1.76 -35.66
CA ILE A 134 24.28 -2.14 -35.34
C ILE A 134 24.18 -3.52 -34.71
N LYS A 135 24.86 -4.54 -35.25
CA LYS A 135 24.81 -5.91 -34.73
C LYS A 135 25.32 -6.01 -33.28
N ASP A 136 26.44 -5.36 -33.01
CA ASP A 136 27.03 -5.32 -31.66
C ASP A 136 26.09 -4.57 -30.70
N THR A 137 25.44 -3.51 -31.18
CA THR A 137 24.47 -2.74 -30.40
C THR A 137 23.23 -3.56 -30.09
N VAL A 138 22.71 -4.31 -31.05
CA VAL A 138 21.57 -5.23 -30.86
C VAL A 138 21.90 -6.26 -29.78
N THR A 139 23.07 -6.91 -29.88
CA THR A 139 23.53 -7.87 -28.88
C THR A 139 23.63 -7.21 -27.50
N ALA A 140 24.25 -6.03 -27.41
CA ALA A 140 24.37 -5.32 -26.14
C ALA A 140 23.04 -4.92 -25.50
N ILE A 141 22.01 -4.60 -26.29
CA ILE A 141 20.65 -4.33 -25.80
C ILE A 141 20.06 -5.61 -25.19
N PHE A 142 20.08 -6.74 -25.91
CA PHE A 142 19.55 -8.01 -25.41
C PHE A 142 20.28 -8.51 -24.17
N ASP A 143 21.61 -8.37 -24.10
CA ASP A 143 22.40 -8.72 -22.91
C ASP A 143 21.96 -7.95 -21.66
N LYS A 144 21.54 -6.69 -21.83
CA LYS A 144 21.11 -5.82 -20.71
C LYS A 144 19.64 -6.01 -20.34
N VAL A 145 18.76 -6.10 -21.33
CA VAL A 145 17.30 -6.14 -21.12
C VAL A 145 16.80 -7.57 -20.93
N GLY A 146 17.32 -8.55 -21.67
CA GLY A 146 16.89 -9.92 -21.70
C GLY A 146 16.02 -10.25 -22.93
N GLU A 147 15.46 -11.47 -22.96
CA GLU A 147 14.76 -12.00 -24.13
C GLU A 147 13.46 -11.28 -24.48
N ARG A 148 12.76 -10.73 -23.49
CA ARG A 148 11.52 -9.97 -23.69
C ARG A 148 11.83 -8.54 -24.16
N CYS A 149 12.35 -8.42 -25.38
CA CYS A 149 12.75 -7.15 -25.98
C CYS A 149 12.56 -7.21 -27.50
N ILE A 150 12.31 -6.07 -28.12
CA ILE A 150 12.28 -5.92 -29.56
C ILE A 150 13.28 -4.83 -29.94
N VAL A 151 14.06 -5.07 -30.98
CA VAL A 151 14.91 -4.04 -31.59
C VAL A 151 14.54 -3.88 -33.05
N VAL A 152 14.24 -2.68 -33.46
CA VAL A 152 13.94 -2.32 -34.85
C VAL A 152 15.08 -1.50 -35.39
N ASP A 153 15.77 -2.04 -36.37
CA ASP A 153 16.91 -1.41 -37.02
C ASP A 153 16.44 -0.50 -38.19
N PHE A 154 16.50 0.79 -37.95
CA PHE A 154 16.23 1.85 -38.96
C PHE A 154 17.51 2.38 -39.60
N SER A 155 18.66 1.76 -39.40
CA SER A 155 19.95 2.28 -39.89
C SER A 155 20.11 2.26 -41.38
N SER A 156 19.26 1.53 -42.11
CA SER A 156 19.28 1.50 -43.60
C SER A 156 19.08 2.88 -44.22
N LEU A 157 18.50 3.81 -43.50
CA LEU A 157 18.34 5.21 -43.93
C LEU A 157 18.87 6.16 -42.87
N PRO A 158 20.18 6.42 -42.78
CA PRO A 158 20.76 7.26 -41.75
C PRO A 158 20.29 8.72 -41.88
N PHE A 159 20.24 9.41 -40.75
CA PHE A 159 19.99 10.85 -40.70
C PHE A 159 21.29 11.60 -40.98
N THR A 160 21.63 11.71 -42.26
CA THR A 160 22.94 12.19 -42.70
C THR A 160 23.31 13.57 -42.15
N ASP A 161 24.61 13.88 -42.11
CA ASP A 161 25.11 15.18 -41.67
C ASP A 161 24.49 16.35 -42.43
N ALA A 162 24.13 16.15 -43.71
CA ALA A 162 23.42 17.16 -44.52
C ALA A 162 22.00 17.40 -43.99
N LEU A 163 21.23 16.35 -43.70
CA LEU A 163 19.90 16.47 -43.11
C LEU A 163 19.96 17.07 -41.69
N PHE A 164 20.95 16.66 -40.93
CA PHE A 164 21.14 17.19 -39.59
C PHE A 164 21.48 18.68 -39.58
N SER A 165 22.38 19.12 -40.51
CA SER A 165 22.70 20.53 -40.68
C SER A 165 21.49 21.34 -41.11
N LYS A 166 20.70 20.87 -42.09
CA LYS A 166 19.44 21.52 -42.51
C LYS A 166 18.44 21.66 -41.34
N PHE A 167 18.32 20.65 -40.51
CA PHE A 167 17.49 20.67 -39.30
C PHE A 167 17.99 21.71 -38.29
N ILE A 168 19.29 21.70 -37.98
CA ILE A 168 19.91 22.62 -36.99
C ILE A 168 19.77 24.08 -37.48
N GLU A 169 20.01 24.35 -38.75
CA GLU A 169 19.82 25.68 -39.32
C GLU A 169 18.36 26.16 -39.22
N SER A 170 17.39 25.26 -39.42
CA SER A 170 15.98 25.59 -39.27
C SER A 170 15.63 25.87 -37.82
N LYS A 171 16.15 25.11 -36.89
CA LYS A 171 16.02 25.33 -35.43
C LYS A 171 16.71 26.60 -34.95
N ALA A 172 17.86 26.93 -35.51
CA ALA A 172 18.54 28.19 -35.23
C ALA A 172 17.73 29.38 -35.72
N LYS A 173 17.13 29.30 -36.92
CA LYS A 173 16.19 30.33 -37.43
C LYS A 173 14.98 30.48 -36.54
N GLU A 174 14.42 29.39 -36.01
CA GLU A 174 13.33 29.43 -35.01
C GLU A 174 13.74 30.22 -33.79
N LYS A 175 14.90 29.96 -33.17
CA LYS A 175 15.44 30.73 -32.06
C LYS A 175 15.70 32.17 -32.38
N TYR A 176 16.29 32.44 -33.55
CA TYR A 176 16.59 33.79 -33.99
C TYR A 176 15.33 34.61 -34.12
N PHE A 177 14.31 34.13 -34.87
CA PHE A 177 13.05 34.85 -35.07
C PHE A 177 12.19 34.97 -33.82
N PHE A 178 12.35 34.04 -32.86
CA PHE A 178 11.68 34.14 -31.57
C PHE A 178 12.14 35.36 -30.75
N THR A 179 13.41 35.79 -30.94
CA THR A 179 13.98 36.95 -30.22
C THR A 179 13.69 38.30 -30.91
N ILE A 180 13.12 38.31 -32.12
CA ILE A 180 12.88 39.53 -32.87
C ILE A 180 11.37 39.85 -32.87
N PRO A 181 10.97 41.05 -32.43
CA PRO A 181 9.57 41.48 -32.47
C PRO A 181 8.98 41.46 -33.88
N ASN A 182 7.70 41.15 -33.99
CA ASN A 182 6.93 41.16 -35.24
C ASN A 182 7.37 40.17 -36.32
N GLN A 183 8.17 39.14 -36.02
CA GLN A 183 8.62 38.10 -36.95
C GLN A 183 7.83 36.79 -36.85
N LYS A 184 6.55 36.83 -36.42
CA LYS A 184 5.73 35.64 -36.19
C LYS A 184 5.64 34.72 -37.40
N SER A 185 5.51 35.30 -38.63
CA SER A 185 5.44 34.51 -39.88
C SER A 185 6.74 33.74 -40.17
N GLN A 186 7.89 34.36 -39.91
CA GLN A 186 9.20 33.75 -40.13
C GLN A 186 9.47 32.66 -39.06
N LEU A 187 9.05 32.90 -37.85
CA LEU A 187 9.10 31.91 -36.77
C LEU A 187 8.27 30.67 -37.13
N GLU A 188 7.03 30.85 -37.53
CA GLU A 188 6.16 29.74 -37.96
C GLU A 188 6.70 28.98 -39.18
N LEU A 189 7.28 29.72 -40.14
CA LEU A 189 7.94 29.11 -41.28
C LEU A 189 9.16 28.26 -40.87
N ALA A 190 10.01 28.77 -39.98
CA ALA A 190 11.18 28.05 -39.47
C ALA A 190 10.77 26.78 -38.71
N LYS A 191 9.74 26.87 -37.86
CA LYS A 191 9.15 25.72 -37.19
C LYS A 191 8.65 24.67 -38.14
N LYS A 192 7.88 25.11 -39.17
CA LYS A 192 7.35 24.21 -40.18
C LYS A 192 8.47 23.53 -40.98
N THR A 193 9.52 24.26 -41.37
CA THR A 193 10.65 23.72 -42.10
C THR A 193 11.40 22.67 -41.29
N SER A 194 11.69 22.91 -40.03
CA SER A 194 12.33 21.91 -39.15
C SER A 194 11.51 20.63 -39.01
N GLN A 195 10.19 20.79 -38.87
CA GLN A 195 9.26 19.66 -38.81
C GLN A 195 9.17 18.88 -40.12
N GLU A 196 9.16 19.57 -41.28
CA GLU A 196 9.11 18.93 -42.59
C GLU A 196 10.34 18.08 -42.89
N VAL A 197 11.55 18.53 -42.48
CA VAL A 197 12.78 17.72 -42.59
C VAL A 197 12.65 16.38 -41.87
N LEU A 198 12.14 16.41 -40.65
CA LEU A 198 11.94 15.21 -39.87
C LEU A 198 10.81 14.33 -40.41
N ASN A 199 9.69 14.92 -40.79
CA ASN A 199 8.54 14.18 -41.30
C ASN A 199 8.90 13.48 -42.65
N GLU A 200 9.67 14.12 -43.50
CA GLU A 200 10.13 13.54 -44.77
C GLU A 200 11.05 12.35 -44.52
N TRP A 201 12.03 12.50 -43.59
CA TRP A 201 12.92 11.41 -43.23
C TRP A 201 12.13 10.25 -42.62
N THR A 202 11.23 10.51 -41.68
CA THR A 202 10.41 9.49 -41.03
C THR A 202 9.53 8.72 -42.01
N ARG A 203 8.91 9.41 -42.96
CA ARG A 203 8.12 8.75 -44.02
C ARG A 203 8.96 7.80 -44.86
N LYS A 204 10.19 8.20 -45.22
CA LYS A 204 11.13 7.34 -45.95
C LYS A 204 11.55 6.14 -45.11
N LEU A 205 11.83 6.32 -43.83
CA LEU A 205 12.16 5.23 -42.90
C LEU A 205 11.08 4.13 -42.88
N ILE A 206 9.81 4.54 -42.78
CA ILE A 206 8.68 3.60 -42.72
C ILE A 206 8.52 2.79 -44.00
N THR A 207 8.88 3.35 -45.16
CA THR A 207 8.76 2.68 -46.46
C THR A 207 10.00 1.88 -46.84
N THR A 208 11.11 2.04 -46.16
CA THR A 208 12.37 1.34 -46.39
C THR A 208 12.35 -0.06 -45.79
N SER A 209 13.15 -0.98 -46.33
CA SER A 209 13.37 -2.28 -45.69
C SER A 209 14.17 -2.11 -44.42
N LEU A 210 13.72 -2.74 -43.34
CA LEU A 210 14.35 -2.71 -42.04
C LEU A 210 14.33 -4.10 -41.40
N TYR A 211 15.15 -4.31 -40.39
CA TYR A 211 15.21 -5.55 -39.63
C TYR A 211 14.55 -5.41 -38.25
N VAL A 212 13.74 -6.40 -37.91
CA VAL A 212 13.16 -6.55 -36.55
C VAL A 212 13.82 -7.72 -35.86
N TYR A 213 14.43 -7.46 -34.73
CA TYR A 213 15.09 -8.48 -33.91
C TYR A 213 14.20 -8.80 -32.71
N SER A 214 13.87 -10.09 -32.52
CA SER A 214 13.23 -10.62 -31.32
C SER A 214 14.21 -11.42 -30.42
N ALA A 215 15.41 -11.66 -30.91
CA ALA A 215 16.56 -12.17 -30.17
C ALA A 215 17.84 -11.68 -30.86
N PRO A 216 19.02 -11.74 -30.21
CA PRO A 216 20.28 -11.22 -30.78
C PRO A 216 20.59 -11.73 -32.19
N ASN A 217 20.30 -13.01 -32.45
CA ASN A 217 20.58 -13.67 -33.72
C ASN A 217 19.31 -14.00 -34.55
N LYS A 218 18.12 -13.57 -34.11
CA LYS A 218 16.84 -13.81 -34.81
C LYS A 218 16.32 -12.49 -35.34
N SER A 219 16.47 -12.25 -36.64
CA SER A 219 15.95 -11.06 -37.30
C SER A 219 15.08 -11.39 -38.50
N VAL A 220 14.09 -10.53 -38.74
CA VAL A 220 13.18 -10.63 -39.89
C VAL A 220 13.22 -9.30 -40.63
N GLN A 221 13.46 -9.34 -41.95
CA GLN A 221 13.40 -8.16 -42.79
C GLN A 221 11.94 -7.82 -43.10
N LYS A 222 11.55 -6.60 -42.84
CA LYS A 222 10.20 -6.09 -43.10
C LYS A 222 10.26 -4.81 -43.93
N THR A 223 9.25 -4.64 -44.77
CA THR A 223 9.08 -3.43 -45.60
C THR A 223 7.67 -2.88 -45.42
N GLY A 224 7.58 -1.62 -45.08
CA GLY A 224 6.32 -0.93 -44.85
C GLY A 224 5.70 -1.12 -43.49
N GLY A 225 5.00 -0.11 -43.00
CA GLY A 225 4.42 -0.06 -41.66
C GLY A 225 3.39 -1.15 -41.35
N ALA A 226 2.65 -1.63 -42.35
CA ALA A 226 1.67 -2.70 -42.17
C ALA A 226 2.34 -4.04 -41.81
N ASN A 227 3.44 -4.38 -42.49
CA ASN A 227 4.19 -5.61 -42.23
C ASN A 227 4.91 -5.53 -40.88
N LEU A 228 5.42 -4.35 -40.50
CA LEU A 228 6.03 -4.11 -39.21
C LEU A 228 5.01 -4.30 -38.08
N ARG A 229 3.80 -3.77 -38.22
CA ARG A 229 2.71 -3.97 -37.24
C ARG A 229 2.32 -5.44 -37.08
N LYS A 230 2.29 -6.19 -38.20
CA LYS A 230 2.02 -7.64 -38.13
C LYS A 230 3.08 -8.36 -37.33
N GLU A 231 4.37 -8.05 -37.55
CA GLU A 231 5.48 -8.63 -36.77
C GLU A 231 5.38 -8.33 -35.29
N PHE A 232 5.08 -7.08 -34.92
CA PHE A 232 4.89 -6.71 -33.52
C PHE A 232 3.76 -7.47 -32.86
N LYS A 233 2.65 -7.67 -33.57
CA LYS A 233 1.53 -8.48 -33.09
C LYS A 233 1.94 -9.92 -32.86
N GLU A 234 2.68 -10.53 -33.77
CA GLU A 234 3.18 -11.91 -33.67
C GLU A 234 4.11 -12.05 -32.46
N ILE A 235 5.08 -11.16 -32.31
CA ILE A 235 6.02 -11.17 -31.15
C ILE A 235 5.26 -10.95 -29.84
N ASN A 236 4.31 -10.00 -29.77
CA ASN A 236 3.50 -9.81 -28.57
C ASN A 236 2.69 -11.07 -28.21
N GLY A 237 2.14 -11.76 -29.22
CA GLY A 237 1.39 -13.00 -29.03
C GLY A 237 2.24 -14.16 -28.51
N GLU A 238 3.54 -14.23 -28.81
CA GLU A 238 4.47 -15.20 -28.23
C GLU A 238 4.59 -15.02 -26.70
N PHE A 239 4.56 -13.77 -26.20
CA PHE A 239 4.65 -13.49 -24.76
C PHE A 239 3.29 -13.45 -24.06
N PHE A 240 2.26 -12.92 -24.74
CA PHE A 240 0.97 -12.56 -24.13
C PHE A 240 -0.22 -13.07 -24.96
N GLY A 241 -0.23 -14.36 -25.30
CA GLY A 241 -1.26 -14.98 -26.17
C GLY A 241 -2.67 -15.06 -25.56
N ALA A 242 -2.90 -14.52 -24.35
CA ALA A 242 -4.21 -14.41 -23.72
C ALA A 242 -4.48 -13.00 -23.18
N GLY A 243 -3.89 -11.97 -23.79
CA GLY A 243 -4.04 -10.59 -23.38
C GLY A 243 -5.34 -9.92 -23.83
N LEU A 244 -5.51 -8.65 -23.44
CA LEU A 244 -6.68 -7.84 -23.81
C LEU A 244 -6.86 -7.68 -25.33
N GLU A 245 -5.78 -7.60 -26.09
CA GLU A 245 -5.76 -7.49 -27.55
C GLU A 245 -6.37 -8.69 -28.27
N GLU A 246 -6.39 -9.86 -27.65
CA GLU A 246 -7.06 -11.04 -28.18
C GLU A 246 -8.58 -10.98 -27.99
N ILE A 247 -9.05 -10.08 -27.11
CA ILE A 247 -10.46 -9.88 -26.82
C ILE A 247 -11.02 -8.71 -27.63
N THR A 248 -10.29 -7.60 -27.74
CA THR A 248 -10.75 -6.35 -28.35
C THR A 248 -9.66 -5.63 -29.10
N GLN A 249 -10.05 -4.78 -30.08
CA GLN A 249 -9.14 -3.89 -30.80
C GLN A 249 -9.47 -2.41 -30.59
N ASN A 250 -10.36 -2.07 -29.63
CA ASN A 250 -10.78 -0.70 -29.40
C ASN A 250 -9.74 0.08 -28.58
N ASP A 251 -9.14 1.10 -29.17
CA ASP A 251 -8.06 1.91 -28.60
C ASP A 251 -8.37 2.51 -27.23
N LYS A 252 -9.65 2.88 -26.98
CA LYS A 252 -10.07 3.47 -25.71
C LYS A 252 -9.93 2.51 -24.51
N LEU A 253 -9.94 1.19 -24.77
CA LEU A 253 -9.77 0.18 -23.73
C LEU A 253 -8.29 0.01 -23.34
N PHE A 254 -7.36 0.39 -24.22
CA PHE A 254 -5.91 0.33 -23.97
C PHE A 254 -5.34 1.62 -23.36
N ALA A 255 -6.15 2.68 -23.22
CA ALA A 255 -5.68 3.94 -22.66
C ALA A 255 -5.29 3.77 -21.19
N GLU A 256 -4.02 4.04 -20.88
CA GLU A 256 -3.43 3.93 -19.52
C GLU A 256 -3.74 5.13 -18.63
N THR A 257 -4.39 6.14 -19.17
CA THR A 257 -4.79 7.36 -18.45
C THR A 257 -6.29 7.59 -18.53
N GLY A 258 -6.87 8.18 -17.48
CA GLY A 258 -8.28 8.58 -17.48
C GLY A 258 -9.30 7.45 -17.33
N PHE A 259 -8.86 6.22 -17.02
CA PHE A 259 -9.79 5.13 -16.71
C PHE A 259 -10.53 5.38 -15.38
N LYS A 260 -11.74 4.82 -15.25
CA LYS A 260 -12.66 5.09 -14.13
C LYS A 260 -13.20 3.79 -13.52
N GLU A 261 -13.48 3.83 -12.24
CA GLU A 261 -14.08 2.73 -11.48
C GLU A 261 -15.46 2.31 -12.01
N THR A 262 -16.25 3.29 -12.52
CA THR A 262 -17.58 3.02 -13.08
C THR A 262 -17.57 2.01 -14.24
N VAL A 263 -16.44 1.83 -14.91
CA VAL A 263 -16.27 0.81 -15.96
C VAL A 263 -16.40 -0.61 -15.38
N ALA A 264 -15.91 -0.86 -14.17
CA ALA A 264 -16.11 -2.14 -13.51
C ALA A 264 -17.59 -2.38 -13.16
N GLN A 265 -18.31 -1.33 -12.72
CA GLN A 265 -19.76 -1.42 -12.42
C GLN A 265 -20.58 -1.75 -13.67
N MET A 266 -20.22 -1.12 -14.81
CA MET A 266 -20.80 -1.45 -16.11
C MET A 266 -20.51 -2.89 -16.53
N ALA A 267 -19.28 -3.36 -16.30
CA ALA A 267 -18.85 -4.72 -16.61
C ALA A 267 -19.60 -5.78 -15.78
N MET A 268 -19.93 -5.46 -14.52
CA MET A 268 -20.74 -6.30 -13.65
C MET A 268 -22.24 -6.29 -14.06
N GLY A 269 -22.65 -5.43 -15.00
CA GLY A 269 -24.07 -5.26 -15.40
C GLY A 269 -24.94 -4.63 -14.30
N LYS A 270 -24.35 -3.87 -13.38
CA LYS A 270 -25.05 -3.24 -12.25
C LYS A 270 -25.50 -1.81 -12.53
N ILE A 271 -24.93 -1.18 -13.55
CA ILE A 271 -25.35 0.13 -14.06
C ILE A 271 -25.42 0.10 -15.59
N ASP A 272 -26.30 0.92 -16.14
CA ASP A 272 -26.43 1.07 -17.58
C ASP A 272 -25.15 1.68 -18.22
N VAL A 273 -24.86 1.30 -19.45
CA VAL A 273 -23.73 1.82 -20.21
C VAL A 273 -24.14 3.10 -20.95
N PRO A 274 -23.69 4.29 -20.55
CA PRO A 274 -24.01 5.54 -21.22
C PRO A 274 -23.45 5.59 -22.66
N ASN A 275 -23.98 6.48 -23.50
CA ASN A 275 -23.58 6.58 -24.91
C ASN A 275 -22.09 6.94 -25.11
N ASN A 276 -21.52 7.73 -24.21
CA ASN A 276 -20.09 8.07 -24.24
C ASN A 276 -19.15 6.90 -23.88
N TYR A 277 -19.71 5.78 -23.37
CA TYR A 277 -19.02 4.52 -23.06
C TYR A 277 -19.33 3.41 -24.10
N SER A 278 -19.63 3.78 -25.36
CA SER A 278 -19.95 2.81 -26.43
C SER A 278 -18.92 1.68 -26.56
N TYR A 279 -17.64 1.96 -26.29
CA TYR A 279 -16.57 0.97 -26.28
C TYR A 279 -16.75 -0.11 -25.21
N VAL A 280 -17.33 0.21 -24.06
CA VAL A 280 -17.70 -0.77 -23.00
C VAL A 280 -18.86 -1.65 -23.50
N ARG A 281 -19.86 -1.05 -24.13
CA ARG A 281 -20.98 -1.81 -24.74
C ARG A 281 -20.46 -2.77 -25.82
N ASN A 282 -19.53 -2.31 -26.67
CA ASN A 282 -19.00 -3.13 -27.76
C ASN A 282 -18.23 -4.36 -27.25
N ILE A 283 -17.40 -4.23 -26.18
CA ILE A 283 -16.70 -5.38 -25.61
C ILE A 283 -17.70 -6.33 -24.91
N SER A 284 -18.71 -5.80 -24.21
CA SER A 284 -19.78 -6.61 -23.59
C SER A 284 -20.54 -7.41 -24.66
N THR A 285 -20.94 -6.76 -25.76
CA THR A 285 -21.62 -7.42 -26.87
C THR A 285 -20.73 -8.49 -27.51
N LYS A 286 -19.43 -8.22 -27.68
CA LYS A 286 -18.50 -9.21 -28.21
C LYS A 286 -18.39 -10.43 -27.32
N LEU A 287 -18.23 -10.26 -26.00
CA LEU A 287 -18.18 -11.37 -25.05
C LEU A 287 -19.49 -12.17 -25.03
N GLN A 288 -20.64 -11.52 -25.24
CA GLN A 288 -21.91 -12.20 -25.41
C GLN A 288 -21.95 -13.04 -26.68
N MET A 289 -21.50 -12.50 -27.81
CA MET A 289 -21.40 -13.23 -29.09
C MET A 289 -20.41 -14.39 -29.00
N ASP A 290 -19.30 -14.20 -28.28
CA ASP A 290 -18.31 -15.25 -28.03
C ASP A 290 -18.86 -16.33 -27.07
N GLY A 291 -20.01 -16.11 -26.45
CA GLY A 291 -20.65 -17.03 -25.52
C GLY A 291 -20.02 -17.11 -24.14
N VAL A 292 -19.33 -16.04 -23.73
CA VAL A 292 -18.70 -15.92 -22.40
C VAL A 292 -19.36 -14.90 -21.48
N TRP A 293 -20.30 -14.09 -22.01
CA TRP A 293 -21.06 -13.10 -21.24
C TRP A 293 -22.23 -13.75 -20.50
N ASN A 294 -22.39 -13.43 -19.22
CA ASN A 294 -23.49 -13.91 -18.34
C ASN A 294 -23.73 -15.42 -18.37
N THR A 295 -22.74 -16.24 -18.74
CA THR A 295 -22.84 -17.69 -18.78
C THR A 295 -22.21 -18.28 -17.51
N ALA A 296 -22.97 -19.00 -16.71
CA ALA A 296 -22.43 -19.74 -15.59
C ALA A 296 -21.35 -20.73 -16.09
N LYS A 297 -20.17 -20.70 -15.47
CA LYS A 297 -19.04 -21.57 -15.81
C LYS A 297 -18.60 -21.49 -17.30
N TYR A 298 -18.66 -20.29 -17.89
CA TYR A 298 -18.23 -20.07 -19.29
C TYR A 298 -16.77 -20.49 -19.54
N TRP A 299 -15.92 -20.49 -18.52
CA TRP A 299 -14.54 -20.97 -18.58
C TRP A 299 -14.43 -22.48 -18.80
N GLU A 300 -15.42 -23.26 -18.39
CA GLU A 300 -15.47 -24.71 -18.67
C GLU A 300 -15.93 -24.96 -20.11
N VAL A 301 -16.86 -24.15 -20.63
CA VAL A 301 -17.42 -24.31 -21.98
C VAL A 301 -16.43 -23.89 -23.06
N LYS A 302 -15.66 -22.82 -22.82
CA LYS A 302 -14.66 -22.29 -23.76
C LYS A 302 -13.30 -22.06 -23.08
N PRO A 303 -12.62 -23.11 -22.61
CA PRO A 303 -11.38 -22.97 -21.82
C PRO A 303 -10.23 -22.33 -22.60
N SER A 304 -10.24 -22.36 -23.94
CA SER A 304 -9.24 -21.70 -24.79
C SER A 304 -9.43 -20.20 -24.92
N HIS A 305 -10.61 -19.65 -24.61
CA HIS A 305 -10.88 -18.23 -24.72
C HIS A 305 -10.06 -17.43 -23.69
N PRO A 306 -9.46 -16.27 -24.05
CA PRO A 306 -8.62 -15.51 -23.15
C PRO A 306 -9.28 -15.17 -21.81
N VAL A 307 -10.56 -14.76 -21.81
CA VAL A 307 -11.32 -14.44 -20.59
C VAL A 307 -11.50 -15.70 -19.71
N SER A 308 -11.71 -16.87 -20.31
CA SER A 308 -11.83 -18.14 -19.59
C SER A 308 -10.51 -18.53 -18.93
N LYS A 309 -9.38 -18.36 -19.62
CA LYS A 309 -8.05 -18.59 -19.04
C LYS A 309 -7.78 -17.64 -17.86
N MET A 310 -8.17 -16.36 -17.97
CA MET A 310 -8.06 -15.43 -16.85
C MET A 310 -8.92 -15.87 -15.66
N LYS A 311 -10.16 -16.31 -15.91
CA LYS A 311 -11.05 -16.80 -14.84
C LYS A 311 -10.51 -18.03 -14.15
N ILE A 312 -9.95 -18.99 -14.88
CA ILE A 312 -9.30 -20.17 -14.31
C ILE A 312 -8.17 -19.75 -13.37
N ALA A 313 -7.26 -18.88 -13.83
CA ALA A 313 -6.16 -18.40 -13.01
C ALA A 313 -6.65 -17.64 -11.75
N ILE A 314 -7.71 -16.84 -11.87
CA ILE A 314 -8.33 -16.14 -10.73
C ILE A 314 -8.92 -17.16 -9.74
N ASN A 315 -9.65 -18.15 -10.22
CA ASN A 315 -10.26 -19.16 -9.36
C ASN A 315 -9.22 -19.98 -8.60
N GLU A 316 -8.10 -20.34 -9.23
CA GLU A 316 -6.99 -21.03 -8.55
C GLU A 316 -6.44 -20.19 -7.37
N ILE A 317 -6.26 -18.88 -7.56
CA ILE A 317 -5.81 -18.00 -6.48
C ILE A 317 -6.85 -17.91 -5.37
N ILE A 318 -8.13 -17.78 -5.73
CA ILE A 318 -9.24 -17.62 -4.77
C ILE A 318 -9.40 -18.90 -3.96
N GLU A 319 -9.43 -20.07 -4.61
CA GLU A 319 -9.55 -21.35 -3.95
C GLU A 319 -8.40 -21.60 -2.99
N GLN A 320 -7.15 -21.44 -3.45
CA GLN A 320 -5.95 -21.58 -2.60
C GLN A 320 -5.92 -20.60 -1.42
N SER A 321 -6.44 -19.37 -1.62
CA SER A 321 -6.51 -18.37 -0.55
C SER A 321 -7.58 -18.73 0.46
N PHE A 322 -8.75 -19.17 0.02
CA PHE A 322 -9.84 -19.58 0.90
C PHE A 322 -9.64 -20.94 1.57
N GLU A 323 -8.73 -21.78 1.07
CA GLU A 323 -8.28 -22.98 1.79
C GLU A 323 -7.39 -22.64 2.99
N LYS A 324 -6.59 -21.57 2.87
CA LYS A 324 -5.62 -21.15 3.91
C LYS A 324 -6.16 -20.08 4.84
N SER A 325 -7.06 -19.24 4.37
CA SER A 325 -7.61 -18.11 5.12
C SER A 325 -9.03 -17.78 4.67
N THR A 326 -9.68 -16.84 5.37
CA THR A 326 -11.01 -16.32 4.98
C THR A 326 -10.92 -15.12 4.04
N MET A 327 -9.74 -14.77 3.56
CA MET A 327 -9.49 -13.56 2.78
C MET A 327 -8.71 -13.85 1.52
N VAL A 328 -9.07 -13.17 0.42
CA VAL A 328 -8.30 -13.17 -0.82
C VAL A 328 -7.87 -11.75 -1.18
N SER A 329 -6.61 -11.59 -1.51
CA SER A 329 -6.05 -10.30 -1.92
C SER A 329 -6.39 -10.00 -3.38
N VAL A 330 -7.13 -8.92 -3.64
CA VAL A 330 -7.38 -8.43 -5.02
C VAL A 330 -6.06 -7.99 -5.68
N ALA A 331 -5.10 -7.55 -4.87
CA ALA A 331 -3.76 -7.21 -5.36
C ALA A 331 -3.00 -8.42 -5.91
N ASP A 332 -3.17 -9.60 -5.31
CA ASP A 332 -2.48 -10.81 -5.79
C ASP A 332 -3.14 -11.35 -7.07
N ILE A 333 -4.47 -11.24 -7.18
CA ILE A 333 -5.18 -11.49 -8.44
C ILE A 333 -4.65 -10.56 -9.55
N TRP A 334 -4.53 -9.27 -9.26
CA TRP A 334 -4.00 -8.32 -10.23
C TRP A 334 -2.56 -8.60 -10.62
N LYS A 335 -1.69 -8.94 -9.67
CA LYS A 335 -0.30 -9.33 -9.94
C LYS A 335 -0.22 -10.54 -10.89
N GLU A 336 -1.08 -11.54 -10.72
CA GLU A 336 -1.12 -12.69 -11.60
C GLU A 336 -1.55 -12.34 -13.01
N LEU A 337 -2.62 -11.55 -13.16
CA LEU A 337 -3.10 -11.12 -14.48
C LEU A 337 -2.13 -10.16 -15.20
N ARG A 338 -1.18 -9.58 -14.48
CA ARG A 338 -0.08 -8.83 -15.09
C ARG A 338 1.00 -9.73 -15.71
N LYS A 339 1.12 -10.98 -15.29
CA LYS A 339 2.13 -11.92 -15.81
C LYS A 339 1.75 -12.48 -17.17
N PRO A 340 2.70 -13.05 -17.93
CA PRO A 340 2.37 -13.93 -19.04
C PRO A 340 1.47 -15.10 -18.58
N PRO A 341 0.49 -15.54 -19.40
CA PRO A 341 0.20 -15.12 -20.77
C PRO A 341 -0.75 -13.93 -20.91
N PHE A 342 -1.16 -13.29 -19.82
CA PHE A 342 -2.18 -12.23 -19.83
C PHE A 342 -1.58 -10.83 -20.05
N GLY A 343 -0.59 -10.45 -19.27
CA GLY A 343 0.13 -9.19 -19.39
C GLY A 343 -0.77 -7.95 -19.31
N LEU A 344 -1.77 -7.92 -18.44
CA LEU A 344 -2.66 -6.77 -18.30
C LEU A 344 -1.90 -5.53 -17.79
N LEU A 345 -2.20 -4.38 -18.40
CA LEU A 345 -1.67 -3.07 -17.99
C LEU A 345 -2.75 -2.25 -17.29
N PRO A 346 -2.38 -1.22 -16.49
CA PRO A 346 -3.33 -0.31 -15.86
C PRO A 346 -4.07 0.53 -16.93
N ASN A 347 -5.21 0.04 -17.39
CA ASN A 347 -6.02 0.69 -18.41
C ASN A 347 -7.52 0.41 -18.23
N THR A 348 -8.35 1.03 -19.06
CA THR A 348 -9.80 0.88 -19.04
C THR A 348 -10.26 -0.57 -19.24
N GLY A 349 -9.59 -1.31 -20.15
CA GLY A 349 -9.92 -2.70 -20.42
C GLY A 349 -9.65 -3.63 -19.24
N SER A 350 -8.58 -3.38 -18.49
CA SER A 350 -8.28 -4.14 -17.29
C SER A 350 -9.32 -3.89 -16.17
N VAL A 351 -9.78 -2.65 -16.00
CA VAL A 351 -10.88 -2.33 -15.07
C VAL A 351 -12.16 -3.07 -15.48
N PHE A 352 -12.47 -3.09 -16.78
CA PHE A 352 -13.59 -3.85 -17.33
C PHE A 352 -13.44 -5.35 -17.04
N LEU A 353 -12.31 -5.95 -17.41
CA LEU A 353 -12.08 -7.37 -17.24
C LEU A 353 -12.15 -7.83 -15.79
N LEU A 354 -11.51 -7.12 -14.85
CA LEU A 354 -11.63 -7.46 -13.44
C LEU A 354 -13.05 -7.29 -12.92
N GLY A 355 -13.77 -6.23 -13.31
CA GLY A 355 -15.17 -6.06 -12.97
C GLY A 355 -16.03 -7.22 -13.48
N PHE A 356 -15.83 -7.63 -14.73
CA PHE A 356 -16.54 -8.77 -15.32
C PHE A 356 -16.22 -10.10 -14.60
N LEU A 357 -14.94 -10.37 -14.34
CA LEU A 357 -14.46 -11.64 -13.79
C LEU A 357 -14.72 -11.81 -12.29
N LEU A 358 -14.77 -10.69 -11.54
CA LEU A 358 -15.01 -10.69 -10.08
C LEU A 358 -16.44 -10.30 -9.70
N GLY A 359 -17.32 -10.00 -10.66
CA GLY A 359 -18.67 -9.50 -10.40
C GLY A 359 -19.54 -10.41 -9.53
N GLU A 360 -19.28 -11.73 -9.52
CA GLU A 360 -19.98 -12.70 -8.66
C GLU A 360 -19.70 -12.49 -7.16
N TYR A 361 -18.59 -11.86 -6.81
CA TYR A 361 -18.21 -11.59 -5.42
C TYR A 361 -18.89 -10.32 -4.86
N ALA A 362 -19.63 -9.58 -5.68
CA ALA A 362 -20.38 -8.40 -5.27
C ALA A 362 -21.80 -8.75 -4.81
N ASP A 363 -21.94 -9.80 -4.03
CA ASP A 363 -23.20 -10.21 -3.43
C ASP A 363 -23.10 -10.25 -1.90
N SER A 364 -24.23 -10.43 -1.23
CA SER A 364 -24.34 -10.38 0.23
C SER A 364 -23.58 -11.48 0.99
N THR A 365 -22.98 -12.44 0.29
CA THR A 365 -22.21 -13.55 0.91
C THR A 365 -20.74 -13.25 1.07
N TYR A 366 -20.27 -12.15 0.48
CA TYR A 366 -18.90 -11.68 0.56
C TYR A 366 -18.82 -10.32 1.24
N TYR A 367 -17.66 -10.02 1.80
CA TYR A 367 -17.41 -8.84 2.63
C TYR A 367 -16.12 -8.15 2.23
N LYS A 368 -15.94 -6.89 2.63
CA LYS A 368 -14.68 -6.14 2.58
C LYS A 368 -14.33 -5.61 3.98
N ARG A 369 -13.12 -5.12 4.19
CA ARG A 369 -12.78 -4.33 5.38
C ARG A 369 -12.93 -2.83 5.10
N ASP A 370 -13.53 -2.11 6.04
CA ASP A 370 -13.62 -0.65 6.01
C ASP A 370 -12.33 0.02 6.55
N THR A 371 -12.29 1.35 6.57
CA THR A 371 -11.16 2.14 7.09
C THR A 371 -10.87 1.90 8.57
N ASN A 372 -11.85 1.41 9.33
CA ASN A 372 -11.74 1.07 10.75
C ASN A 372 -11.44 -0.43 10.96
N ASN A 373 -11.12 -1.13 9.88
CA ASN A 373 -10.88 -2.58 9.87
C ASN A 373 -12.11 -3.42 10.29
N ASN A 374 -13.35 -2.87 10.16
CA ASN A 374 -14.56 -3.64 10.32
C ASN A 374 -14.93 -4.35 9.03
N THR A 375 -15.51 -5.53 9.15
CA THR A 375 -16.01 -6.30 8.02
C THR A 375 -17.42 -5.81 7.64
N VAL A 376 -17.56 -5.32 6.41
CA VAL A 376 -18.85 -4.82 5.87
C VAL A 376 -19.20 -5.58 4.60
N SER A 377 -20.48 -5.72 4.28
CA SER A 377 -20.94 -6.41 3.08
C SER A 377 -20.34 -5.78 1.82
N LEU A 378 -19.84 -6.63 0.92
CA LEU A 378 -19.20 -6.22 -0.33
C LEU A 378 -20.27 -6.07 -1.42
N ASN A 379 -20.61 -4.84 -1.74
CA ASN A 379 -21.48 -4.52 -2.87
C ASN A 379 -20.68 -4.20 -4.14
N TYR A 380 -21.38 -4.00 -5.26
CA TYR A 380 -20.73 -3.73 -6.55
C TYR A 380 -19.94 -2.41 -6.61
N VAL A 381 -20.35 -1.40 -5.83
CA VAL A 381 -19.63 -0.12 -5.74
C VAL A 381 -18.31 -0.35 -5.02
N ASP A 382 -18.38 -0.99 -3.85
CA ASP A 382 -17.21 -1.33 -3.05
C ASP A 382 -16.22 -2.20 -3.82
N LEU A 383 -16.69 -3.23 -4.53
CA LEU A 383 -15.84 -4.08 -5.36
C LEU A 383 -15.18 -3.28 -6.50
N SER A 384 -15.91 -2.36 -7.13
CA SER A 384 -15.35 -1.51 -8.17
C SER A 384 -14.24 -0.57 -7.64
N GLU A 385 -14.42 -0.04 -6.44
CA GLU A 385 -13.39 0.76 -5.75
C GLU A 385 -12.13 -0.07 -5.42
N LEU A 386 -12.30 -1.30 -4.93
CA LEU A 386 -11.20 -2.24 -4.68
C LEU A 386 -10.42 -2.52 -5.96
N ILE A 387 -11.10 -2.87 -7.05
CA ILE A 387 -10.51 -3.13 -8.36
C ILE A 387 -9.75 -1.90 -8.87
N PHE A 388 -10.40 -0.75 -8.84
CA PHE A 388 -9.82 0.50 -9.32
C PHE A 388 -8.58 0.91 -8.49
N GLY A 389 -8.67 0.80 -7.17
CA GLY A 389 -7.57 1.10 -6.25
C GLY A 389 -6.34 0.25 -6.52
N VAL A 390 -6.53 -1.05 -6.73
CA VAL A 390 -5.46 -2.01 -7.04
C VAL A 390 -4.81 -1.73 -8.40
N ILE A 391 -5.62 -1.47 -9.44
CA ILE A 391 -5.11 -1.18 -10.78
C ILE A 391 -4.36 0.16 -10.81
N LYS A 392 -4.89 1.19 -10.13
CA LYS A 392 -4.31 2.54 -10.13
C LYS A 392 -3.04 2.66 -9.32
N ASN A 393 -2.96 1.99 -8.17
CA ASN A 393 -1.84 2.12 -7.25
C ASN A 393 -1.60 0.86 -6.43
N LEU A 394 -1.12 -0.18 -7.08
CA LEU A 394 -0.82 -1.48 -6.45
C LEU A 394 -0.04 -1.39 -5.13
N PRO A 395 1.02 -0.56 -4.98
CA PRO A 395 1.75 -0.47 -3.72
C PRO A 395 0.92 -0.01 -2.51
N LYS A 396 -0.12 0.81 -2.75
CA LYS A 396 -1.01 1.32 -1.68
C LYS A 396 -2.22 0.42 -1.43
N ALA A 397 -2.45 -0.56 -2.29
CA ALA A 397 -3.65 -1.40 -2.27
C ALA A 397 -3.47 -2.73 -1.50
N GLN A 398 -2.40 -2.90 -0.74
CA GLN A 398 -2.07 -4.16 -0.05
C GLN A 398 -3.09 -4.58 1.03
N GLY A 399 -3.98 -3.71 1.47
CA GLY A 399 -5.03 -4.00 2.44
C GLY A 399 -6.42 -4.29 1.83
N GLN A 400 -6.50 -4.52 0.51
CA GLN A 400 -7.78 -4.70 -0.18
C GLN A 400 -8.10 -6.17 -0.41
N PHE A 401 -9.03 -6.68 0.40
CA PHE A 401 -9.39 -8.11 0.42
C PHE A 401 -10.87 -8.32 0.15
N ILE A 402 -11.19 -9.43 -0.54
CA ILE A 402 -12.51 -10.05 -0.54
C ILE A 402 -12.53 -11.08 0.59
N VAL A 403 -13.50 -10.98 1.49
CA VAL A 403 -13.62 -11.83 2.68
C VAL A 403 -14.79 -12.78 2.49
N ARG A 404 -14.57 -14.06 2.78
CA ARG A 404 -15.60 -15.12 2.75
C ARG A 404 -15.83 -15.67 4.15
N GLN A 405 -17.07 -16.05 4.46
CA GLN A 405 -17.40 -16.83 5.63
C GLN A 405 -17.99 -18.17 5.24
N THR A 406 -17.65 -19.21 5.98
CA THR A 406 -18.32 -20.50 5.86
C THR A 406 -19.69 -20.44 6.58
N SER A 407 -20.60 -21.37 6.21
CA SER A 407 -21.90 -21.48 6.91
C SER A 407 -21.72 -21.70 8.42
N GLU A 408 -20.69 -22.43 8.83
CA GLU A 408 -20.36 -22.70 10.22
C GLU A 408 -19.86 -21.44 10.92
N GLN A 409 -18.99 -20.69 10.27
CA GLN A 409 -18.51 -19.38 10.77
C GLN A 409 -19.65 -18.39 10.93
N MET A 410 -20.61 -18.34 9.99
CA MET A 410 -21.78 -17.48 10.11
C MET A 410 -22.64 -17.84 11.33
N LYS A 411 -22.91 -19.14 11.52
CA LYS A 411 -23.68 -19.63 12.68
C LYS A 411 -22.94 -19.39 13.99
N PHE A 412 -21.61 -19.62 14.03
CA PHE A 412 -20.77 -19.24 15.16
C PHE A 412 -20.89 -17.75 15.48
N CYS A 413 -20.80 -16.86 14.46
CA CYS A 413 -20.95 -15.42 14.65
C CYS A 413 -22.32 -15.05 15.22
N GLN A 414 -23.38 -15.71 14.76
CA GLN A 414 -24.72 -15.49 15.27
C GLN A 414 -24.85 -15.89 16.73
N ILE A 415 -24.51 -17.14 17.09
CA ILE A 415 -24.64 -17.69 18.45
C ILE A 415 -23.75 -16.93 19.41
N THR A 416 -22.46 -16.82 19.12
CA THR A 416 -21.49 -16.11 19.99
C THR A 416 -21.86 -14.63 20.11
N GLY A 417 -22.35 -14.00 19.04
CA GLY A 417 -22.87 -12.64 19.07
C GLY A 417 -24.08 -12.45 19.97
N GLU A 418 -24.92 -13.47 20.16
CA GLU A 418 -26.03 -13.46 21.10
C GLU A 418 -25.57 -13.62 22.54
N ILE A 419 -24.62 -14.51 22.80
CA ILE A 419 -23.99 -14.69 24.13
C ILE A 419 -23.42 -13.36 24.65
N PHE A 420 -22.65 -12.65 23.82
CA PHE A 420 -22.01 -11.38 24.21
C PHE A 420 -22.89 -10.14 23.97
N LYS A 421 -24.15 -10.30 23.60
CA LYS A 421 -25.11 -9.21 23.33
C LYS A 421 -24.61 -8.21 22.30
N ILE A 422 -23.85 -8.69 21.30
CA ILE A 422 -23.32 -7.89 20.20
C ILE A 422 -24.50 -7.52 19.25
N ALA A 423 -24.55 -6.28 18.79
CA ALA A 423 -25.58 -5.83 17.83
C ALA A 423 -25.49 -6.63 16.51
N LYS A 424 -26.65 -6.92 15.87
CA LYS A 424 -26.70 -7.77 14.66
C LYS A 424 -25.80 -7.29 13.53
N GLU A 425 -25.73 -5.98 13.32
CA GLU A 425 -24.90 -5.32 12.32
C GLU A 425 -23.39 -5.43 12.57
N LYS A 426 -23.01 -5.90 13.75
CA LYS A 426 -21.60 -6.13 14.15
C LYS A 426 -21.24 -7.62 14.27
N ARG A 427 -22.09 -8.52 13.75
CA ARG A 427 -21.87 -9.98 13.75
C ARG A 427 -21.46 -10.51 12.39
N ASN A 428 -20.86 -9.66 11.54
CA ASN A 428 -20.65 -9.95 10.13
C ASN A 428 -19.44 -10.84 9.85
N SER A 429 -18.50 -10.96 10.78
CA SER A 429 -17.33 -11.81 10.62
C SER A 429 -16.78 -12.33 11.95
N VAL A 430 -15.99 -13.38 11.85
CA VAL A 430 -15.23 -13.97 12.96
C VAL A 430 -14.36 -12.91 13.66
N ASP A 431 -13.73 -12.02 12.89
CA ASP A 431 -12.89 -10.95 13.42
C ASP A 431 -13.70 -9.85 14.13
N ASP A 432 -14.91 -9.54 13.61
CA ASP A 432 -15.81 -8.58 14.28
C ASP A 432 -16.29 -9.15 15.62
N ILE A 433 -16.57 -10.43 15.70
CA ILE A 433 -16.94 -11.10 16.95
C ILE A 433 -15.78 -11.00 17.97
N ALA A 434 -14.54 -11.35 17.57
CA ALA A 434 -13.38 -11.26 18.46
C ALA A 434 -13.18 -9.84 18.97
N LYS A 435 -13.26 -8.83 18.09
CA LYS A 435 -13.15 -7.42 18.46
C LYS A 435 -14.24 -6.97 19.44
N ASN A 436 -15.49 -7.34 19.19
CA ASN A 436 -16.60 -6.94 20.05
C ASN A 436 -16.60 -7.68 21.40
N ILE A 437 -16.13 -8.93 21.47
CA ILE A 437 -15.85 -9.62 22.75
C ILE A 437 -14.80 -8.86 23.54
N ASN A 438 -13.72 -8.42 22.90
CA ASN A 438 -12.68 -7.64 23.55
C ASN A 438 -13.23 -6.30 24.11
N ILE A 439 -14.10 -5.62 23.36
CA ILE A 439 -14.81 -4.42 23.85
C ILE A 439 -15.71 -4.77 25.05
N TYR A 440 -16.46 -5.87 24.98
CA TYR A 440 -17.29 -6.33 26.08
C TYR A 440 -16.47 -6.57 27.34
N LEU A 441 -15.36 -7.28 27.25
CA LEU A 441 -14.46 -7.57 28.38
C LEU A 441 -13.80 -6.31 28.94
N THR A 442 -13.38 -5.38 28.08
CA THR A 442 -12.83 -4.08 28.49
C THR A 442 -13.86 -3.27 29.30
N ASN A 443 -15.12 -3.27 28.89
CA ASN A 443 -16.19 -2.60 29.62
C ASN A 443 -16.50 -3.26 30.97
N ASN A 444 -16.41 -4.58 31.05
CA ASN A 444 -16.65 -5.34 32.28
C ASN A 444 -15.45 -5.36 33.23
N LYS A 445 -14.25 -4.99 32.74
CA LYS A 445 -13.00 -4.85 33.52
C LYS A 445 -12.48 -6.13 34.16
N TYR A 446 -12.96 -7.31 33.79
CA TYR A 446 -12.50 -8.60 34.28
C TYR A 446 -12.13 -9.54 33.13
N PRO A 447 -11.16 -10.46 33.29
CA PRO A 447 -10.73 -11.35 32.23
C PRO A 447 -11.74 -12.48 32.00
N MET A 448 -11.86 -12.88 30.73
CA MET A 448 -12.74 -13.97 30.32
C MET A 448 -12.46 -15.29 31.03
N TRP A 449 -11.19 -15.64 31.26
CA TRP A 449 -10.80 -16.88 31.91
C TRP A 449 -11.27 -16.98 33.37
N ALA A 450 -11.61 -15.87 34.01
CA ALA A 450 -12.12 -15.88 35.40
C ALA A 450 -13.48 -16.59 35.50
N ILE A 451 -14.30 -16.57 34.45
CA ILE A 451 -15.60 -17.26 34.45
C ILE A 451 -15.45 -18.77 34.62
N ARG A 452 -14.31 -19.34 34.16
CA ARG A 452 -14.01 -20.76 34.38
C ARG A 452 -14.05 -21.14 35.88
N TYR A 453 -13.43 -20.37 36.72
CA TYR A 453 -13.38 -20.64 38.16
C TYR A 453 -14.74 -20.45 38.83
N PHE A 454 -15.56 -19.56 38.30
CA PHE A 454 -16.96 -19.46 38.73
C PHE A 454 -17.75 -20.72 38.36
N ILE A 455 -17.58 -21.25 37.16
CA ILE A 455 -18.25 -22.46 36.69
C ILE A 455 -17.81 -23.67 37.49
N GLU A 456 -16.52 -23.83 37.74
CA GLU A 456 -15.95 -24.96 38.49
C GLU A 456 -16.40 -24.99 39.96
N GLU A 457 -16.69 -23.84 40.59
CA GLU A 457 -17.09 -23.76 41.99
C GLU A 457 -18.63 -23.72 42.19
N GLU A 458 -19.33 -22.88 41.38
CA GLU A 458 -20.76 -22.66 41.54
C GLU A 458 -21.65 -23.60 40.75
N LEU A 459 -21.10 -24.20 39.68
CA LEU A 459 -21.83 -25.04 38.74
C LEU A 459 -21.22 -26.44 38.58
N TYR A 460 -20.47 -26.92 39.53
CA TYR A 460 -19.75 -28.19 39.42
C TYR A 460 -20.66 -29.40 39.17
N ASP A 461 -21.93 -29.39 39.67
CA ASP A 461 -22.93 -30.41 39.43
C ASP A 461 -23.78 -30.20 38.16
N HIS A 462 -23.53 -29.12 37.43
CA HIS A 462 -24.32 -28.83 36.21
C HIS A 462 -23.92 -29.74 35.06
N GLU A 463 -24.90 -30.25 34.31
CA GLU A 463 -24.67 -31.20 33.19
C GLU A 463 -23.69 -30.66 32.11
N TYR A 464 -23.58 -29.34 31.94
CA TYR A 464 -22.69 -28.71 30.99
C TYR A 464 -21.41 -28.11 31.61
N CYS A 465 -21.09 -28.41 32.88
CA CYS A 465 -19.95 -27.82 33.57
C CYS A 465 -18.65 -27.99 32.76
N GLU A 466 -18.28 -29.22 32.39
CA GLU A 466 -17.06 -29.50 31.62
C GLU A 466 -17.08 -28.81 30.24
N ALA A 467 -18.22 -28.85 29.55
CA ALA A 467 -18.37 -28.20 28.26
C ALA A 467 -18.27 -26.66 28.30
N MET A 468 -18.79 -26.04 29.36
CA MET A 468 -18.66 -24.59 29.60
C MET A 468 -17.23 -24.18 29.95
N VAL A 469 -16.52 -25.01 30.76
CA VAL A 469 -15.08 -24.81 31.01
C VAL A 469 -14.25 -24.89 29.73
N GLN A 470 -14.54 -25.88 28.88
CA GLN A 470 -13.90 -26.01 27.57
C GLN A 470 -14.24 -24.82 26.66
N LEU A 471 -15.51 -24.42 26.59
CA LEU A 471 -15.95 -23.25 25.85
C LEU A 471 -15.24 -21.99 26.29
N THR A 472 -15.12 -21.77 27.60
CA THR A 472 -14.37 -20.61 28.15
C THR A 472 -12.91 -20.62 27.67
N SER A 473 -12.25 -21.79 27.71
CA SER A 473 -10.85 -21.92 27.28
C SER A 473 -10.68 -21.61 25.80
N LEU A 474 -11.59 -22.13 24.95
CA LEU A 474 -11.58 -21.86 23.52
C LEU A 474 -11.90 -20.39 23.18
N LEU A 475 -12.84 -19.79 23.91
CA LEU A 475 -13.14 -18.37 23.73
C LEU A 475 -11.97 -17.48 24.15
N CYS A 476 -11.25 -17.83 25.22
CA CYS A 476 -10.02 -17.14 25.61
C CYS A 476 -8.91 -17.24 24.55
N GLU A 477 -8.79 -18.40 23.89
CA GLU A 477 -7.86 -18.57 22.78
C GLU A 477 -8.31 -17.77 21.55
N PHE A 478 -9.59 -17.82 21.23
CA PHE A 478 -10.20 -17.13 20.08
C PHE A 478 -9.98 -15.61 20.10
N ILE A 479 -10.06 -14.97 21.27
CA ILE A 479 -9.91 -13.50 21.40
C ILE A 479 -8.46 -13.00 21.39
N LYS A 480 -7.48 -13.90 21.45
CA LYS A 480 -6.06 -13.50 21.40
C LYS A 480 -5.73 -12.81 20.08
N PRO A 481 -4.79 -11.84 20.06
CA PRO A 481 -4.23 -11.32 18.83
C PRO A 481 -3.62 -12.43 17.96
N GLU A 482 -3.70 -12.32 16.63
CA GLU A 482 -3.17 -13.34 15.71
C GLU A 482 -1.70 -13.68 15.95
N SER A 483 -0.90 -12.71 16.41
CA SER A 483 0.51 -12.92 16.78
C SER A 483 0.73 -13.80 18.02
N LYS A 484 -0.33 -14.09 18.78
CA LYS A 484 -0.29 -14.84 20.06
C LYS A 484 -1.17 -16.10 20.05
N ILE A 485 -1.79 -16.42 18.92
CA ILE A 485 -2.60 -17.64 18.77
C ILE A 485 -1.66 -18.78 18.39
N ASP A 486 -1.73 -19.87 19.15
CA ASP A 486 -0.88 -21.05 18.93
C ASP A 486 -1.34 -21.90 17.73
N ARG A 487 -2.58 -21.71 17.24
CA ARG A 487 -3.19 -22.42 16.12
C ARG A 487 -4.12 -21.49 15.32
N GLU A 488 -4.48 -21.90 14.11
CA GLU A 488 -5.35 -21.09 13.24
C GLU A 488 -6.71 -20.80 13.91
N ARG A 489 -7.12 -19.52 13.90
CA ARG A 489 -8.40 -19.07 14.50
C ARG A 489 -9.62 -19.81 13.92
N SER A 490 -9.57 -20.18 12.63
CA SER A 490 -10.61 -20.97 11.97
C SER A 490 -10.88 -22.30 12.66
N LYS A 491 -9.83 -23.01 13.08
CA LYS A 491 -9.95 -24.28 13.82
C LYS A 491 -10.55 -24.09 15.22
N VAL A 492 -10.19 -23.01 15.88
CA VAL A 492 -10.80 -22.67 17.19
C VAL A 492 -12.29 -22.40 17.03
N VAL A 493 -12.69 -21.67 15.98
CA VAL A 493 -14.10 -21.41 15.65
C VAL A 493 -14.87 -22.69 15.38
N GLU A 494 -14.28 -23.64 14.62
CA GLU A 494 -14.90 -24.94 14.33
C GLU A 494 -15.12 -25.76 15.63
N GLU A 495 -14.16 -25.74 16.55
CA GLU A 495 -14.28 -26.42 17.85
C GLU A 495 -15.35 -25.78 18.73
N ILE A 496 -15.42 -24.45 18.81
CA ILE A 496 -16.47 -23.76 19.54
C ILE A 496 -17.85 -24.07 18.93
N TYR A 497 -17.95 -24.01 17.60
CA TYR A 497 -19.22 -24.33 16.93
C TYR A 497 -19.64 -25.77 17.15
N ARG A 498 -18.70 -26.71 17.20
CA ARG A 498 -18.96 -28.11 17.53
C ARG A 498 -19.52 -28.27 18.94
N LEU A 499 -19.03 -27.54 19.93
CA LEU A 499 -19.59 -27.53 21.29
C LEU A 499 -21.04 -27.04 21.29
N TYR A 500 -21.37 -25.98 20.52
CA TYR A 500 -22.74 -25.51 20.39
C TYR A 500 -23.66 -26.56 19.75
N GLN A 501 -23.16 -27.40 18.85
CA GLN A 501 -23.94 -28.47 18.25
C GLN A 501 -24.11 -29.69 19.17
N GLN A 502 -23.08 -30.00 19.97
CA GLN A 502 -23.08 -31.19 20.83
C GLN A 502 -23.91 -30.99 22.11
N HIS A 503 -24.02 -29.77 22.61
CA HIS A 503 -24.69 -29.45 23.84
C HIS A 503 -25.84 -28.46 23.59
N ASN A 504 -27.05 -28.99 23.53
CA ASN A 504 -28.23 -28.16 23.27
C ASN A 504 -28.42 -27.13 24.39
N ALA A 505 -28.66 -25.85 24.03
CA ALA A 505 -28.81 -24.72 24.95
C ALA A 505 -27.56 -24.34 25.80
N ILE A 506 -26.35 -24.83 25.50
CA ILE A 506 -25.12 -24.40 26.19
C ILE A 506 -24.90 -22.90 26.02
N ASP A 507 -25.27 -22.35 24.87
CA ASP A 507 -25.16 -20.92 24.56
C ASP A 507 -26.09 -20.08 25.45
N GLU A 508 -27.29 -20.55 25.74
CA GLU A 508 -28.24 -19.86 26.62
C GLU A 508 -27.74 -19.88 28.06
N VAL A 509 -27.30 -21.05 28.57
CA VAL A 509 -26.75 -21.19 29.90
C VAL A 509 -25.50 -20.34 30.04
N PHE A 510 -24.59 -20.40 29.07
CA PHE A 510 -23.35 -19.62 29.12
C PHE A 510 -23.63 -18.09 29.05
N ARG A 511 -24.61 -17.65 28.27
CA ARG A 511 -25.05 -16.25 28.20
C ARG A 511 -25.57 -15.76 29.56
N ASP A 512 -26.31 -16.58 30.26
CA ASP A 512 -26.93 -16.20 31.52
C ASP A 512 -25.89 -16.07 32.66
N ILE A 513 -24.83 -16.89 32.67
CA ILE A 513 -23.74 -16.80 33.64
C ILE A 513 -22.71 -15.75 33.27
N LEU A 514 -22.64 -15.32 32.01
CA LEU A 514 -21.63 -14.37 31.54
C LEU A 514 -21.95 -12.95 32.01
N SER A 515 -21.44 -12.57 33.16
CA SER A 515 -21.61 -11.24 33.75
C SER A 515 -20.31 -10.74 34.41
N ALA A 516 -20.16 -9.42 34.56
CA ALA A 516 -19.05 -8.82 35.29
C ALA A 516 -18.99 -9.32 36.75
N GLU A 517 -20.14 -9.55 37.36
CA GLU A 517 -20.24 -10.04 38.74
C GLU A 517 -19.69 -11.47 38.87
N ASN A 518 -20.10 -12.37 37.97
CA ASN A 518 -19.64 -13.75 37.98
C ASN A 518 -18.15 -13.85 37.62
N MET A 519 -17.67 -13.03 36.65
CA MET A 519 -16.22 -12.94 36.37
C MET A 519 -15.43 -12.44 37.59
N ARG A 520 -15.96 -11.46 38.31
CA ARG A 520 -15.37 -10.97 39.58
C ARG A 520 -15.33 -12.08 40.63
N THR A 521 -16.43 -12.82 40.79
CA THR A 521 -16.52 -13.95 41.76
C THR A 521 -15.53 -15.04 41.36
N GLY A 522 -15.46 -15.40 40.07
CA GLY A 522 -14.48 -16.36 39.56
C GLY A 522 -13.02 -15.88 39.76
N MET A 523 -12.79 -14.58 39.64
CA MET A 523 -11.47 -14.01 39.97
C MET A 523 -11.13 -14.16 41.45
N ASN A 524 -12.10 -14.01 42.37
CA ASN A 524 -11.91 -14.29 43.77
C ASN A 524 -11.55 -15.76 44.03
N TYR A 525 -12.25 -16.69 43.38
CA TYR A 525 -11.91 -18.13 43.49
C TYR A 525 -10.51 -18.41 42.96
N TYR A 526 -10.13 -17.84 41.84
CA TYR A 526 -8.78 -17.96 41.29
C TYR A 526 -7.72 -17.43 42.30
N ILE A 527 -7.94 -16.24 42.86
CA ILE A 527 -7.00 -15.67 43.86
C ILE A 527 -6.94 -16.53 45.10
N ALA A 528 -8.09 -17.06 45.57
CA ALA A 528 -8.13 -17.96 46.72
C ALA A 528 -7.31 -19.24 46.51
N GLN A 529 -7.32 -19.74 45.29
CA GLN A 529 -6.54 -20.90 44.89
C GLN A 529 -5.05 -20.57 44.72
N TYR A 530 -4.74 -19.48 44.03
CA TYR A 530 -3.37 -19.08 43.69
C TYR A 530 -2.63 -18.47 44.87
N LYS A 531 -3.29 -17.59 45.65
CA LYS A 531 -2.68 -16.84 46.78
C LYS A 531 -3.64 -16.71 47.95
N PRO A 532 -3.93 -17.81 48.65
CA PRO A 532 -4.87 -17.80 49.79
C PRO A 532 -4.47 -16.82 50.90
N GLU A 533 -3.16 -16.57 51.08
CA GLU A 533 -2.64 -15.64 52.07
C GLU A 533 -3.06 -14.18 51.77
N LEU A 534 -3.31 -13.82 50.50
CA LEU A 534 -3.80 -12.50 50.14
C LEU A 534 -5.20 -12.24 50.69
N ILE A 535 -6.09 -13.24 50.59
CA ILE A 535 -7.45 -13.14 51.11
C ILE A 535 -7.43 -13.05 52.64
N GLN A 536 -6.57 -13.85 53.29
CA GLN A 536 -6.42 -13.80 54.73
C GLN A 536 -5.93 -12.44 55.22
N ILE A 537 -4.96 -11.84 54.55
CA ILE A 537 -4.46 -10.51 54.89
C ILE A 537 -5.52 -9.43 54.62
N ALA A 538 -6.20 -9.48 53.47
CA ALA A 538 -7.28 -8.55 53.13
C ALA A 538 -8.40 -8.62 54.24
N SER A 539 -8.80 -9.81 54.62
CA SER A 539 -9.77 -10.02 55.71
C SER A 539 -9.28 -9.46 57.06
N ASN A 540 -8.03 -9.69 57.39
CA ASN A 540 -7.43 -9.16 58.64
C ASN A 540 -7.36 -7.63 58.64
N LEU A 541 -7.19 -7.01 57.49
CA LEU A 541 -7.22 -5.56 57.29
C LEU A 541 -8.65 -5.02 57.18
N LYS A 542 -9.67 -5.87 57.12
CA LYS A 542 -11.08 -5.55 56.88
C LYS A 542 -11.27 -4.84 55.52
N VAL A 543 -10.46 -5.19 54.54
CA VAL A 543 -10.60 -4.72 53.14
C VAL A 543 -11.61 -5.61 52.46
N ASP A 544 -12.63 -5.02 51.82
CA ASP A 544 -13.62 -5.77 51.07
C ASP A 544 -12.97 -6.41 49.80
N ALA A 545 -13.42 -7.61 49.48
CA ALA A 545 -13.03 -8.30 48.26
C ALA A 545 -13.18 -7.43 46.99
N LYS A 546 -14.17 -6.57 46.96
CA LYS A 546 -14.38 -5.60 45.89
C LYS A 546 -13.23 -4.60 45.81
N GLU A 547 -12.81 -4.01 46.92
CA GLU A 547 -11.76 -2.99 46.95
C GLU A 547 -10.41 -3.54 46.48
N TYR A 548 -9.99 -4.72 46.91
CA TYR A 548 -8.72 -5.27 46.49
C TYR A 548 -8.71 -5.73 45.02
N LEU A 549 -9.84 -6.17 44.49
CA LEU A 549 -9.96 -6.45 43.05
C LEU A 549 -9.93 -5.19 42.22
N GLU A 550 -10.50 -4.07 42.69
CA GLU A 550 -10.37 -2.77 42.06
C GLU A 550 -8.91 -2.28 42.07
N LEU A 551 -8.19 -2.48 43.15
CA LEU A 551 -6.76 -2.20 43.27
C LEU A 551 -5.94 -3.03 42.27
N LEU A 552 -6.22 -4.33 42.17
CA LEU A 552 -5.59 -5.19 41.17
C LEU A 552 -5.87 -4.74 39.76
N ASN A 553 -7.13 -4.41 39.45
CA ASN A 553 -7.55 -3.91 38.12
C ASN A 553 -6.83 -2.61 37.77
N SER A 554 -6.65 -1.69 38.71
CA SER A 554 -5.95 -0.43 38.48
C SER A 554 -4.45 -0.61 38.15
N LYS A 555 -3.85 -1.70 38.59
CA LYS A 555 -2.43 -2.03 38.33
C LYS A 555 -2.21 -2.76 37.02
N LEU A 556 -3.25 -3.38 36.47
CA LEU A 556 -3.20 -4.00 35.15
C LEU A 556 -3.38 -2.93 34.07
N SER A 557 -2.65 -3.04 32.98
CA SER A 557 -2.68 -2.05 31.88
C SER A 557 -4.10 -1.77 31.42
N ASN A 558 -4.54 -0.51 31.44
CA ASN A 558 -5.90 -0.09 31.13
C ASN A 558 -6.37 -0.50 29.73
N ASP A 559 -5.46 -0.55 28.74
CA ASP A 559 -5.81 -0.80 27.34
C ASP A 559 -5.94 -2.29 26.97
N SER A 560 -5.60 -3.21 27.89
CA SER A 560 -5.60 -4.65 27.64
C SER A 560 -6.06 -5.49 28.82
N SER A 561 -6.87 -4.93 29.71
CA SER A 561 -7.40 -5.61 30.90
C SER A 561 -8.22 -6.87 30.56
N TYR A 562 -8.85 -6.94 29.38
CA TYR A 562 -9.52 -8.14 28.89
C TYR A 562 -8.57 -9.29 28.56
N LEU A 563 -7.29 -9.00 28.34
CA LEU A 563 -6.26 -10.01 28.03
C LEU A 563 -5.55 -10.55 29.26
N TRP A 564 -5.76 -10.01 30.44
CA TRP A 564 -5.08 -10.37 31.70
C TRP A 564 -4.33 -11.71 31.55
N GLU A 565 -3.10 -11.67 31.01
CA GLU A 565 -2.31 -12.88 30.85
C GLU A 565 -2.02 -13.44 32.24
N LEU A 566 -2.14 -14.75 32.42
CA LEU A 566 -1.97 -15.37 33.74
C LEU A 566 -0.65 -15.00 34.40
N GLY A 567 0.45 -14.93 33.62
CA GLY A 567 1.76 -14.54 34.17
C GLY A 567 1.80 -13.11 34.70
N ASP A 568 1.21 -12.16 33.98
CA ASP A 568 1.13 -10.75 34.39
C ASP A 568 0.15 -10.58 35.57
N THR A 569 -0.98 -11.29 35.51
CA THR A 569 -1.98 -11.29 36.59
C THR A 569 -1.38 -11.85 37.87
N ASN A 570 -0.67 -12.97 37.83
CA ASN A 570 -0.02 -13.56 38.96
C ASN A 570 1.03 -12.62 39.59
N ARG A 571 1.84 -11.98 38.77
CA ARG A 571 2.81 -10.97 39.23
C ARG A 571 2.12 -9.79 39.92
N GLN A 572 0.98 -9.32 39.41
CA GLN A 572 0.23 -8.23 40.05
C GLN A 572 -0.48 -8.69 41.32
N ILE A 573 -0.96 -9.94 41.38
CA ILE A 573 -1.48 -10.54 42.63
C ILE A 573 -0.38 -10.62 43.68
N ASP A 574 0.82 -11.08 43.33
CA ASP A 574 1.95 -11.14 44.25
C ASP A 574 2.37 -9.73 44.71
N ASN A 575 2.37 -8.73 43.83
CA ASN A 575 2.64 -7.34 44.17
C ASN A 575 1.57 -6.79 45.13
N LEU A 576 0.29 -7.04 44.85
CA LEU A 576 -0.81 -6.63 45.71
C LEU A 576 -0.70 -7.31 47.11
N TYR A 577 -0.34 -8.59 47.14
CA TYR A 577 -0.08 -9.31 48.39
C TYR A 577 1.05 -8.64 49.17
N ILE A 578 2.15 -8.29 48.53
CA ILE A 578 3.29 -7.61 49.18
C ILE A 578 2.82 -6.27 49.77
N ASP A 579 2.05 -5.50 49.01
CA ASP A 579 1.53 -4.20 49.43
C ASP A 579 0.59 -4.32 50.64
N LEU A 580 -0.40 -5.21 50.56
CA LEU A 580 -1.34 -5.43 51.65
C LEU A 580 -0.66 -6.04 52.86
N LYS A 581 0.33 -6.93 52.67
CA LYS A 581 1.14 -7.48 53.77
C LYS A 581 1.95 -6.39 54.45
N LEU A 582 2.48 -5.45 53.69
CA LEU A 582 3.19 -4.31 54.23
C LEU A 582 2.26 -3.46 55.13
N ILE A 583 1.06 -3.16 54.65
CA ILE A 583 0.03 -2.43 55.38
C ILE A 583 -0.36 -3.22 56.68
N TYR A 584 -0.56 -4.53 56.54
CA TYR A 584 -0.90 -5.40 57.64
C TYR A 584 0.23 -5.43 58.71
N ASP A 585 1.47 -5.58 58.29
CA ASP A 585 2.62 -5.59 59.20
C ASP A 585 2.82 -4.25 59.89
N ILE A 586 2.59 -3.11 59.18
CA ILE A 586 2.58 -1.77 59.76
C ILE A 586 1.45 -1.67 60.78
N ASN A 587 0.24 -2.07 60.42
CA ASN A 587 -0.90 -2.04 61.36
C ASN A 587 -0.64 -2.89 62.58
N ARG A 588 -0.05 -4.09 62.41
CA ARG A 588 0.32 -4.97 63.52
C ARG A 588 1.39 -4.37 64.42
N VAL A 589 2.37 -3.66 63.84
CA VAL A 589 3.38 -2.93 64.60
C VAL A 589 2.76 -1.79 65.41
N LEU A 590 1.80 -1.09 64.85
CA LEU A 590 1.07 0.00 65.52
C LEU A 590 0.07 -0.50 66.58
N THR A 591 -0.49 -1.71 66.40
CA THR A 591 -1.47 -2.30 67.30
C THR A 591 -0.86 -3.17 68.40
N THR A 592 0.33 -3.74 68.16
CA THR A 592 1.10 -4.37 69.24
C THR A 592 1.59 -3.26 70.18
N LYS A 593 1.35 -3.34 71.47
CA LYS A 593 1.66 -2.37 72.52
C LYS A 593 3.16 -1.95 72.56
N GLN A 594 3.74 -1.57 71.45
CA GLN A 594 5.07 -0.97 71.43
C GLN A 594 4.97 0.42 72.02
N LYS A 595 5.75 0.63 73.04
CA LYS A 595 5.60 1.76 73.97
C LYS A 595 6.07 3.10 73.36
N THR A 596 6.79 3.09 72.27
CA THR A 596 7.33 4.32 71.68
C THR A 596 7.27 4.30 70.13
N TYR A 597 7.05 5.47 69.53
CA TYR A 597 7.13 5.71 68.10
C TYR A 597 8.48 5.23 67.50
N VAL A 598 9.60 5.38 68.28
CA VAL A 598 10.94 5.00 67.83
C VAL A 598 11.06 3.48 67.64
N GLU A 599 10.45 2.66 68.52
CA GLU A 599 10.44 1.21 68.37
C GLU A 599 9.61 0.72 67.22
N ALA A 600 8.43 1.35 67.01
CA ALA A 600 7.58 1.09 65.86
C ALA A 600 8.28 1.43 64.54
N ARG A 601 8.95 2.60 64.47
CA ARG A 601 9.77 3.04 63.35
C ARG A 601 10.91 2.06 63.06
N LYS A 602 11.66 1.65 64.06
CA LYS A 602 12.76 0.68 63.91
C LYS A 602 12.29 -0.66 63.33
N ALA A 603 11.20 -1.21 63.89
CA ALA A 603 10.61 -2.47 63.45
C ALA A 603 10.10 -2.36 61.97
N LEU A 604 9.56 -1.22 61.61
CA LEU A 604 9.13 -0.93 60.22
C LEU A 604 10.31 -0.90 59.27
N ILE A 605 11.38 -0.18 59.59
CA ILE A 605 12.60 -0.07 58.78
C ILE A 605 13.27 -1.43 58.62
N GLU A 606 13.36 -2.23 59.69
CA GLU A 606 13.90 -3.59 59.64
C GLU A 606 13.09 -4.47 58.68
N LYS A 607 11.76 -4.38 58.64
CA LYS A 607 10.90 -5.13 57.73
C LYS A 607 11.04 -4.67 56.28
N LEU A 608 11.15 -3.37 56.04
CA LEU A 608 11.38 -2.80 54.70
C LEU A 608 12.73 -3.23 54.11
N ASN A 609 13.76 -3.36 54.90
CA ASN A 609 15.06 -3.87 54.49
C ASN A 609 15.01 -5.35 54.03
N ILE A 610 14.00 -6.11 54.44
CA ILE A 610 13.77 -7.50 54.04
C ILE A 610 13.08 -7.53 52.63
N VAL A 611 12.28 -6.52 52.33
CA VAL A 611 11.64 -6.37 50.99
C VAL A 611 12.68 -5.80 50.01
N LYS A 612 13.38 -6.68 49.30
CA LYS A 612 14.30 -6.30 48.22
C LYS A 612 13.50 -5.74 47.06
N VAL A 613 13.19 -4.45 47.11
CA VAL A 613 12.60 -3.74 45.98
C VAL A 613 13.71 -3.53 44.94
N PRO A 614 13.57 -4.03 43.70
CA PRO A 614 14.53 -3.75 42.62
C PRO A 614 14.65 -2.24 42.43
N TYR A 615 15.85 -1.72 42.43
CA TYR A 615 16.12 -0.28 42.27
C TYR A 615 15.44 0.33 41.03
N ALA A 616 15.30 -0.44 39.94
CA ALA A 616 14.60 -0.02 38.72
C ALA A 616 13.14 0.38 38.93
N LEU A 617 12.49 -0.13 39.98
CA LEU A 617 11.07 0.12 40.29
C LEU A 617 10.84 1.20 41.32
N LEU A 618 11.88 1.70 41.98
CA LEU A 618 11.72 2.67 43.07
C LEU A 618 11.01 3.97 42.63
N LYS A 619 11.24 4.44 41.43
CA LYS A 619 10.58 5.64 40.87
C LYS A 619 9.09 5.41 40.58
N GLU A 620 8.75 4.21 40.12
CA GLU A 620 7.37 3.80 39.84
C GLU A 620 6.59 3.47 41.08
N LEU A 621 7.28 2.88 42.11
CA LEU A 621 6.68 2.51 43.36
C LEU A 621 6.44 3.69 44.33
N ARG A 622 7.13 4.81 44.16
CA ARG A 622 6.94 5.98 45.04
C ARG A 622 5.49 6.51 45.08
N PRO A 623 4.78 6.69 43.96
CA PRO A 623 3.36 7.06 43.97
C PRO A 623 2.49 5.99 44.61
N GLU A 624 2.78 4.71 44.38
CA GLU A 624 2.03 3.59 44.95
C GLU A 624 2.20 3.50 46.46
N LEU A 625 3.41 3.74 46.94
CA LEU A 625 3.68 3.76 48.40
C LEU A 625 3.04 4.95 49.09
N ILE A 626 3.01 6.13 48.47
CA ILE A 626 2.23 7.28 48.94
C ILE A 626 0.75 6.89 49.03
N THR A 627 0.22 6.22 47.97
CA THR A 627 -1.16 5.72 47.96
C THR A 627 -1.42 4.69 49.06
N ILE A 628 -0.47 3.79 49.32
CA ILE A 628 -0.58 2.81 50.41
C ILE A 628 -0.59 3.51 51.76
N VAL A 629 0.24 4.52 51.98
CA VAL A 629 0.26 5.33 53.21
C VAL A 629 -1.05 6.14 53.34
N ASP A 630 -1.58 6.69 52.22
CA ASP A 630 -2.88 7.36 52.23
C ASP A 630 -4.03 6.39 52.54
N GLN A 631 -4.02 5.20 51.96
CA GLN A 631 -4.98 4.12 52.29
C GLN A 631 -4.86 3.67 53.75
N PHE A 632 -3.66 3.61 54.26
CA PHE A 632 -3.42 3.36 55.66
C PHE A 632 -4.09 4.43 56.55
N SER A 633 -4.13 5.68 56.08
CA SER A 633 -4.84 6.77 56.78
C SER A 633 -6.37 6.60 56.73
N LEU A 634 -6.92 5.82 55.78
CA LEU A 634 -8.36 5.53 55.66
C LEU A 634 -8.79 4.36 56.58
N ILE A 635 -7.87 3.50 57.04
CA ILE A 635 -8.16 2.43 58.02
C ILE A 635 -8.41 3.02 59.44
N LYS A 636 -8.74 4.29 59.52
CA LYS A 636 -8.89 5.09 60.72
C LYS A 636 -10.03 4.66 61.68
N ASP A 637 -10.94 3.83 61.26
CA ASP A 637 -12.18 3.54 62.00
C ASP A 637 -12.10 2.28 62.88
N ASN A 638 -10.89 1.79 63.15
CA ASN A 638 -10.75 0.71 64.11
C ASN A 638 -10.85 1.27 65.54
N ALA A 639 -11.92 0.92 66.24
CA ALA A 639 -12.32 1.45 67.56
C ALA A 639 -11.27 1.27 68.72
N GLN A 640 -10.07 0.77 68.39
CA GLN A 640 -8.99 0.51 69.34
C GLN A 640 -7.94 1.61 69.45
N PHE A 641 -8.09 2.70 68.62
CA PHE A 641 -7.09 3.77 68.55
C PHE A 641 -7.62 5.11 69.04
N ASN A 642 -6.81 5.82 69.79
CA ASN A 642 -7.02 7.25 70.03
C ASN A 642 -6.74 8.00 68.76
N LYS A 643 -7.80 8.55 68.14
CA LYS A 643 -7.80 9.15 66.80
C LYS A 643 -6.67 10.16 66.57
N ALA A 644 -6.36 11.02 67.53
CA ALA A 644 -5.35 12.07 67.37
C ALA A 644 -3.90 11.52 67.43
N GLU A 645 -3.63 10.58 68.30
CA GLU A 645 -2.30 9.97 68.48
C GLU A 645 -1.95 9.04 67.32
N THR A 646 -2.94 8.29 66.86
CA THR A 646 -2.78 7.40 65.70
C THR A 646 -2.58 8.18 64.43
N ALA A 647 -3.32 9.28 64.19
CA ALA A 647 -3.16 10.13 63.00
C ALA A 647 -1.77 10.79 62.99
N SER A 648 -1.27 11.26 64.10
CA SER A 648 0.08 11.84 64.22
C SER A 648 1.18 10.79 63.95
N THR A 649 1.01 9.57 64.51
CA THR A 649 1.95 8.48 64.30
C THR A 649 1.97 7.99 62.86
N ILE A 650 0.82 7.91 62.22
CA ILE A 650 0.70 7.54 60.79
C ILE A 650 1.33 8.62 59.91
N ALA A 651 1.06 9.90 60.16
CA ALA A 651 1.66 11.00 59.42
C ALA A 651 3.20 10.97 59.52
N ASN A 652 3.73 10.82 60.69
CA ASN A 652 5.18 10.75 60.92
C ASN A 652 5.80 9.49 60.28
N LEU A 653 5.11 8.35 60.32
CA LEU A 653 5.55 7.14 59.60
C LEU A 653 5.49 7.32 58.11
N ALA A 654 4.53 8.07 57.59
CA ALA A 654 4.44 8.39 56.19
C ALA A 654 5.63 9.26 55.72
N ASP A 655 5.98 10.27 56.49
CA ASP A 655 7.14 11.12 56.25
C ASP A 655 8.45 10.32 56.31
N ASP A 656 8.61 9.47 57.28
CA ASP A 656 9.76 8.59 57.41
C ASP A 656 9.86 7.58 56.25
N PHE A 657 8.74 7.08 55.76
CA PHE A 657 8.67 6.23 54.61
C PHE A 657 9.12 6.98 53.33
N VAL A 658 8.62 8.19 53.14
CA VAL A 658 8.99 9.04 52.00
C VAL A 658 10.48 9.38 52.08
N GLU A 659 11.02 9.70 53.26
CA GLU A 659 12.44 9.96 53.43
C GLU A 659 13.30 8.71 53.16
N PHE A 660 12.90 7.53 53.65
CA PHE A 660 13.58 6.28 53.36
C PHE A 660 13.63 5.98 51.87
N PHE A 661 12.51 6.11 51.18
CA PHE A 661 12.45 5.91 49.72
C PHE A 661 13.23 6.94 48.93
N ASN A 662 13.22 8.20 49.34
CA ASN A 662 14.04 9.22 48.72
C ASN A 662 15.53 8.90 48.84
N ASN A 663 15.97 8.45 50.02
CA ASN A 663 17.36 8.03 50.24
C ASN A 663 17.75 6.81 49.36
N GLN A 664 16.87 5.82 49.19
CA GLN A 664 17.09 4.67 48.32
C GLN A 664 17.10 5.10 46.84
N TYR A 665 16.23 6.05 46.46
CA TYR A 665 16.18 6.62 45.12
C TYR A 665 17.46 7.37 44.78
N GLU A 666 18.00 8.17 45.70
CA GLU A 666 19.30 8.83 45.53
C GLU A 666 20.45 7.85 45.34
N VAL A 667 20.48 6.78 46.08
CA VAL A 667 21.49 5.69 45.97
C VAL A 667 21.36 5.02 44.59
N PHE A 668 20.15 4.78 44.11
CA PHE A 668 19.89 4.26 42.75
C PHE A 668 20.33 5.24 41.69
N CYS A 669 19.96 6.52 41.77
CA CYS A 669 20.38 7.55 40.83
C CYS A 669 21.91 7.67 40.74
N LYS A 670 22.61 7.62 41.86
CA LYS A 670 24.10 7.63 41.91
C LYS A 670 24.71 6.37 41.30
N ALA A 671 24.07 5.20 41.42
CA ALA A 671 24.54 3.97 40.80
C ALA A 671 24.29 3.97 39.30
N LEU A 672 23.13 4.46 38.87
CA LEU A 672 22.78 4.63 37.46
C LEU A 672 23.70 5.65 36.79
N ASP A 673 23.96 6.77 37.42
CA ASP A 673 24.89 7.80 37.02
C ASP A 673 26.28 7.22 36.71
N ARG A 674 26.84 6.43 37.63
CA ARG A 674 28.10 5.75 37.43
C ARG A 674 28.08 4.75 36.27
N ALA A 675 27.01 4.00 36.14
CA ALA A 675 26.86 3.02 35.04
C ALA A 675 26.74 3.73 33.67
N LEU A 676 26.02 4.83 33.58
CA LEU A 676 25.85 5.59 32.35
C LEU A 676 27.14 6.25 31.92
N HIS A 677 27.93 6.80 32.84
CA HIS A 677 29.25 7.40 32.52
C HIS A 677 30.24 6.40 31.92
N THR A 678 30.05 5.11 32.11
CA THR A 678 30.92 4.07 31.54
C THR A 678 30.43 3.51 30.21
N THR A 679 29.20 3.78 29.79
CA THR A 679 28.53 3.12 28.65
C THR A 679 28.06 4.05 27.54
N ILE A 680 27.95 5.35 27.78
CA ILE A 680 27.45 6.33 26.81
C ILE A 680 28.39 7.53 26.71
N SER A 681 28.30 8.28 25.59
CA SER A 681 29.08 9.51 25.37
C SER A 681 28.68 10.62 26.37
N ALA A 682 29.55 11.56 26.57
CA ALA A 682 29.28 12.71 27.45
C ALA A 682 28.04 13.50 27.02
N ASP A 683 27.82 13.66 25.71
CA ASP A 683 26.68 14.41 25.15
C ASP A 683 25.36 13.63 25.35
N GLU A 684 25.38 12.32 25.16
CA GLU A 684 24.21 11.45 25.41
C GLU A 684 23.87 11.39 26.91
N TYR A 685 24.88 11.38 27.74
CA TYR A 685 24.72 11.42 29.19
C TYR A 685 24.06 12.74 29.63
N GLU A 686 24.56 13.87 29.16
CA GLU A 686 24.00 15.19 29.49
C GLU A 686 22.56 15.33 28.99
N TYR A 687 22.24 14.79 27.80
CA TYR A 687 20.89 14.75 27.28
C TYR A 687 19.94 13.91 28.16
N LEU A 688 20.36 12.75 28.62
CA LEU A 688 19.56 11.88 29.47
C LEU A 688 19.40 12.48 30.89
N PHE A 689 20.45 13.07 31.42
CA PHE A 689 20.43 13.66 32.76
C PHE A 689 19.50 14.87 32.84
N ASN A 690 19.48 15.71 31.81
CA ASN A 690 18.58 16.87 31.73
C ASN A 690 17.11 16.47 31.51
N LYS A 691 16.82 15.25 31.10
CA LYS A 691 15.44 14.72 30.99
C LYS A 691 14.95 13.96 32.21
N VAL A 692 15.81 13.55 33.12
CA VAL A 692 15.39 13.00 34.40
C VAL A 692 14.96 14.16 35.29
N PRO A 693 13.70 14.29 35.71
CA PRO A 693 13.29 15.38 36.59
C PRO A 693 14.18 15.32 37.85
N SER A 694 14.93 16.39 38.08
CA SER A 694 15.57 16.59 39.37
C SER A 694 14.46 16.48 40.43
N GLY A 695 14.55 15.47 41.28
CA GLY A 695 13.56 15.24 42.30
C GLY A 695 13.46 16.47 43.21
N THR A 696 12.34 17.16 43.14
CA THR A 696 11.81 18.03 44.17
C THR A 696 10.74 17.27 44.90
#